data_b1af5dafdbf508109355ef64ee9db490
#
_entry.id   b1af5dafdbf508109355ef64ee9db490
#
_cell.length_a   1.000
_cell.length_b   1.000
_cell.length_c   1.000
_cell.angle_alpha   90.00
_cell.angle_beta   90.00
_cell.angle_gamma   90.00
#
_symmetry.space_group_name_H-M   'P 1'
#
loop_
_entity.id
_entity.type
_entity.pdbx_description
1 polymer ?
#
loop_
_entity_poly.entity_id
_entity_poly.type
_entity_poly.pdbx_seq_one_letter_code
_entity_poly.pdbx_strand_id
1 'polypeptide(L)'
;MALTVFKQGDTLKTAGEQMNNILFVAKGSVSTSFLGRKFAFGQGDLIGLDAFDSGNYGLTYTAETDVTAFTNSYEGITDLENLLRNSEDLTNKVVWSLCRQGAELAKLRQGFASKAAAAYKLLVSANAEYQRLCGLYSFTAKDIGGLDAIKSLDDVDNLGDWLGEYYPAIAKMDTGTFKDFFSNVGVSIGFLRTGFLHINQLITSAQTCKRYLEEIALKFINTEGLDLLNVVSELHTATINVKGADETVGKLVKQIGDFLQGMPGADQTLLAQRWGGYEEAAAAKRGTEALSDAPELDGGVKQNLKDSLYEILEYSEIAEEDANRFARNIHDFTLVRDRTSTEDNVYRLRREITSDFFKIYTPVFLKSLRDDNVPTVIKMFLNFGYMDAALAGVENADYLYSIADSYKGDPSRGVYTITEWLTAIYNGEKEPSQGDLDTDYASSVKDIIQSKRLHGPDAEKEEKRLLADKEGKMLFELESVFPIGNKITFGRVSSYVPVFADSNVQRSLKTSLVTADKLSEVMDEILKLDFSAFHREVVYSNQELEINSTQLDVEVMPNFILMPNVGVRGALWQEIEGRNRNTSARMFFPAFYLEDTKQALIRLAGEFRWEMCKRVQGARWSDATYPSLTSEYFTYLQFYRNNKDLSMDAKSSVKTEIMRARNVYRAVFVNNYVDWLMYECNGSQRLNKVARKIMAMYCPFPEEVRERLSTNPQYSEPLKLRDLQNKQAIQKLGNMIQKIDKMDRPVPQELKDQMEFLEK
;
A
#
# COMPACT_ATOMS: atom_id res chain seq x y z
N MET A 1 -51.73 1.85 -21.02
CA MET A 1 -50.54 2.10 -21.90
C MET A 1 -51.03 2.22 -23.33
N ALA A 2 -50.71 3.31 -24.01
CA ALA A 2 -50.94 3.47 -25.46
C ALA A 2 -49.73 2.98 -26.22
N LEU A 3 -49.93 2.54 -27.50
CA LEU A 3 -48.86 2.19 -28.38
C LEU A 3 -48.60 3.41 -29.32
N THR A 4 -47.38 3.90 -29.31
CA THR A 4 -46.94 4.98 -30.20
C THR A 4 -45.89 4.42 -31.15
N VAL A 5 -45.97 4.78 -32.43
CA VAL A 5 -45.03 4.33 -33.49
C VAL A 5 -44.22 5.54 -33.96
N PHE A 6 -42.92 5.40 -34.02
CA PHE A 6 -41.97 6.36 -34.55
C PHE A 6 -41.27 5.74 -35.75
N LYS A 7 -41.05 6.52 -36.81
CA LYS A 7 -40.30 6.10 -37.99
C LYS A 7 -38.80 6.25 -37.75
N GLN A 8 -38.02 5.51 -38.50
CA GLN A 8 -36.57 5.69 -38.53
C GLN A 8 -36.21 7.16 -38.78
N GLY A 9 -35.37 7.75 -37.95
CA GLY A 9 -34.98 9.15 -37.99
C GLY A 9 -35.84 10.10 -37.16
N ASP A 10 -37.02 9.67 -36.67
CA ASP A 10 -37.87 10.50 -35.84
C ASP A 10 -37.20 10.78 -34.50
N THR A 11 -37.35 12.01 -33.98
CA THR A 11 -36.97 12.37 -32.62
C THR A 11 -38.08 12.00 -31.66
N LEU A 12 -37.81 11.10 -30.73
CA LEU A 12 -38.77 10.69 -29.71
C LEU A 12 -38.90 11.76 -28.61
N LYS A 13 -37.75 12.31 -28.21
CA LYS A 13 -37.64 13.33 -27.18
C LYS A 13 -36.45 14.23 -27.44
N THR A 14 -36.58 15.51 -27.11
CA THR A 14 -35.56 16.53 -27.31
C THR A 14 -35.00 17.01 -25.96
N ALA A 15 -33.69 17.25 -25.89
CA ALA A 15 -33.09 17.84 -24.72
C ALA A 15 -33.75 19.18 -24.32
N GLY A 16 -34.11 19.37 -23.07
CA GLY A 16 -34.84 20.50 -22.53
C GLY A 16 -36.39 20.34 -22.58
N GLU A 17 -36.94 19.32 -23.29
CA GLU A 17 -38.37 19.02 -23.30
C GLU A 17 -38.84 18.55 -21.90
N GLN A 18 -39.98 19.05 -21.45
CA GLN A 18 -40.57 18.60 -20.17
C GLN A 18 -41.07 17.14 -20.28
N MET A 19 -40.77 16.36 -19.27
CA MET A 19 -41.22 14.98 -19.17
C MET A 19 -42.70 14.92 -18.83
N ASN A 20 -43.54 14.48 -19.77
CA ASN A 20 -44.95 14.29 -19.60
C ASN A 20 -45.44 12.88 -19.99
N ASN A 21 -44.50 12.03 -20.43
CA ASN A 21 -44.79 10.65 -20.80
C ASN A 21 -43.63 9.72 -20.39
N ILE A 22 -44.00 8.53 -19.96
CA ILE A 22 -43.06 7.39 -19.74
C ILE A 22 -43.06 6.60 -21.06
N LEU A 23 -41.87 6.30 -21.60
CA LEU A 23 -41.69 5.60 -22.87
C LEU A 23 -40.87 4.30 -22.64
N PHE A 24 -41.50 3.16 -22.97
CA PHE A 24 -40.83 1.85 -23.00
C PHE A 24 -40.68 1.38 -24.44
N VAL A 25 -39.51 0.98 -24.84
CA VAL A 25 -39.29 0.42 -26.17
C VAL A 25 -39.87 -0.99 -26.26
N ALA A 26 -40.93 -1.19 -27.03
CA ALA A 26 -41.54 -2.49 -27.29
C ALA A 26 -40.87 -3.21 -28.48
N LYS A 27 -40.44 -2.46 -29.50
CA LYS A 27 -39.75 -2.96 -30.70
C LYS A 27 -38.95 -1.86 -31.31
N GLY A 28 -37.82 -2.22 -31.94
CA GLY A 28 -36.93 -1.27 -32.63
C GLY A 28 -35.74 -0.85 -31.75
N SER A 29 -35.00 0.13 -32.23
CA SER A 29 -33.81 0.68 -31.57
C SER A 29 -33.88 2.20 -31.54
N VAL A 30 -33.58 2.77 -30.38
CA VAL A 30 -33.46 4.21 -30.14
C VAL A 30 -32.02 4.52 -29.76
N SER A 31 -31.53 5.69 -30.11
CA SER A 31 -30.20 6.12 -29.65
C SER A 31 -30.22 7.55 -29.15
N THR A 32 -29.21 7.84 -28.32
CA THR A 32 -28.82 9.21 -27.96
C THR A 32 -27.31 9.36 -28.10
N SER A 33 -26.88 10.57 -28.41
CA SER A 33 -25.44 10.89 -28.44
C SER A 33 -25.11 11.83 -27.31
N PHE A 34 -24.13 11.42 -26.48
CA PHE A 34 -23.69 12.22 -25.35
C PHE A 34 -22.16 12.24 -25.29
N LEU A 35 -21.59 13.43 -25.32
CA LEU A 35 -20.13 13.66 -25.28
C LEU A 35 -19.35 12.86 -26.35
N GLY A 36 -19.92 12.75 -27.56
CA GLY A 36 -19.33 12.03 -28.68
C GLY A 36 -19.50 10.52 -28.66
N ARG A 37 -20.17 9.96 -27.61
CA ARG A 37 -20.49 8.53 -27.51
C ARG A 37 -21.97 8.30 -27.82
N LYS A 38 -22.26 7.29 -28.62
CA LYS A 38 -23.61 6.85 -28.93
C LYS A 38 -24.05 5.78 -27.95
N PHE A 39 -25.24 5.99 -27.33
CA PHE A 39 -25.92 5.04 -26.46
C PHE A 39 -27.11 4.47 -27.19
N ALA A 40 -27.27 3.17 -27.16
CA ALA A 40 -28.37 2.47 -27.83
C ALA A 40 -29.35 1.88 -26.80
N PHE A 41 -30.64 1.98 -27.11
CA PHE A 41 -31.77 1.48 -26.35
C PHE A 41 -32.56 0.52 -27.22
N GLY A 42 -32.86 -0.65 -26.67
CA GLY A 42 -33.61 -1.69 -27.36
C GLY A 42 -34.87 -2.11 -26.64
N GLN A 43 -35.44 -3.24 -27.05
CA GLN A 43 -36.65 -3.77 -26.46
C GLN A 43 -36.53 -3.96 -24.94
N GLY A 44 -37.48 -3.38 -24.21
CA GLY A 44 -37.54 -3.43 -22.76
C GLY A 44 -36.86 -2.24 -22.05
N ASP A 45 -36.13 -1.38 -22.76
CA ASP A 45 -35.49 -0.22 -22.20
C ASP A 45 -36.49 0.93 -21.93
N LEU A 46 -36.24 1.65 -20.87
CA LEU A 46 -36.91 2.88 -20.51
C LEU A 46 -36.15 4.06 -21.09
N ILE A 47 -36.84 4.94 -21.83
CA ILE A 47 -36.27 6.15 -22.45
C ILE A 47 -36.40 7.31 -21.43
N GLY A 48 -35.32 8.11 -21.29
CA GLY A 48 -35.34 9.32 -20.49
C GLY A 48 -35.14 9.10 -19.03
N LEU A 49 -34.26 8.17 -18.63
CA LEU A 49 -33.89 7.97 -17.22
C LEU A 49 -33.32 9.24 -16.57
N ASP A 50 -32.74 10.12 -17.36
CA ASP A 50 -32.21 11.43 -16.99
C ASP A 50 -33.32 12.46 -16.66
N ALA A 51 -34.55 12.23 -17.11
CA ALA A 51 -35.67 13.16 -16.91
C ALA A 51 -36.45 12.92 -15.60
N PHE A 52 -36.38 11.72 -15.00
CA PHE A 52 -37.18 11.38 -13.81
C PHE A 52 -36.83 12.17 -12.55
N ASP A 53 -35.59 12.62 -12.43
CA ASP A 53 -35.12 13.44 -11.31
C ASP A 53 -35.29 14.94 -11.59
N SER A 54 -34.95 15.39 -12.81
CA SER A 54 -34.95 16.81 -13.21
C SER A 54 -36.29 17.31 -13.71
N GLY A 55 -37.19 16.42 -14.14
CA GLY A 55 -38.48 16.75 -14.80
C GLY A 55 -38.33 17.11 -16.27
N ASN A 56 -37.12 17.25 -16.81
CA ASN A 56 -36.83 17.56 -18.20
C ASN A 56 -35.81 16.59 -18.79
N TYR A 57 -35.93 16.27 -20.08
CA TYR A 57 -34.94 15.44 -20.76
C TYR A 57 -33.62 16.20 -20.88
N GLY A 58 -32.55 15.63 -20.38
CA GLY A 58 -31.18 16.13 -20.55
C GLY A 58 -30.57 15.75 -21.90
N LEU A 59 -31.11 14.72 -22.55
CA LEU A 59 -30.60 14.14 -23.76
C LEU A 59 -31.67 14.10 -24.86
N THR A 60 -31.23 14.13 -26.14
CA THR A 60 -32.13 13.95 -27.30
C THR A 60 -32.10 12.49 -27.74
N TYR A 61 -33.30 11.89 -27.89
CA TYR A 61 -33.48 10.49 -28.25
C TYR A 61 -34.08 10.36 -29.67
N THR A 62 -33.39 9.59 -30.52
CA THR A 62 -33.75 9.43 -31.95
C THR A 62 -33.97 7.97 -32.31
N ALA A 63 -34.96 7.66 -33.11
CA ALA A 63 -35.28 6.35 -33.65
C ALA A 63 -34.21 5.91 -34.68
N GLU A 64 -33.48 4.84 -34.40
CA GLU A 64 -32.48 4.24 -35.31
C GLU A 64 -33.14 3.32 -36.36
N THR A 65 -34.25 2.74 -35.98
CA THR A 65 -35.11 1.90 -36.82
C THR A 65 -36.56 2.32 -36.60
N ASP A 66 -37.54 1.74 -37.29
CA ASP A 66 -38.94 1.90 -36.90
C ASP A 66 -39.14 1.41 -35.47
N VAL A 67 -39.61 2.29 -34.58
CA VAL A 67 -39.76 2.02 -33.14
C VAL A 67 -41.23 1.97 -32.78
N THR A 68 -41.61 0.95 -32.02
CA THR A 68 -42.89 0.90 -31.33
C THR A 68 -42.62 1.05 -29.83
N ALA A 69 -43.22 2.04 -29.18
CA ALA A 69 -43.05 2.28 -27.75
C ALA A 69 -44.40 2.21 -27.03
N PHE A 70 -44.41 1.63 -25.83
CA PHE A 70 -45.50 1.79 -24.89
C PHE A 70 -45.35 3.16 -24.23
N THR A 71 -46.45 3.94 -24.28
CA THR A 71 -46.51 5.30 -23.74
C THR A 71 -47.52 5.34 -22.58
N ASN A 72 -47.14 5.97 -21.51
CA ASN A 72 -48.03 6.26 -20.38
C ASN A 72 -47.84 7.72 -19.95
N SER A 73 -48.93 8.38 -19.48
CA SER A 73 -48.82 9.74 -18.98
C SER A 73 -47.94 9.79 -17.71
N TYR A 74 -47.24 10.89 -17.53
CA TYR A 74 -46.37 11.13 -16.39
C TYR A 74 -46.59 12.55 -15.84
N GLU A 75 -47.09 12.64 -14.61
CA GLU A 75 -47.22 13.87 -13.86
C GLU A 75 -46.23 13.91 -12.68
N GLY A 76 -45.69 12.73 -12.30
CA GLY A 76 -44.71 12.60 -11.24
C GLY A 76 -44.27 11.15 -11.00
N ILE A 77 -43.27 10.97 -10.15
CA ILE A 77 -42.63 9.66 -9.88
C ILE A 77 -43.65 8.59 -9.44
N THR A 78 -44.72 8.99 -8.80
CA THR A 78 -45.82 8.10 -8.32
C THR A 78 -46.45 7.34 -9.47
N ASP A 79 -46.55 7.93 -10.69
CA ASP A 79 -47.12 7.26 -11.85
C ASP A 79 -46.26 6.08 -12.29
N LEU A 80 -44.93 6.25 -12.33
CA LEU A 80 -44.00 5.17 -12.60
C LEU A 80 -44.10 4.08 -11.51
N GLU A 81 -44.11 4.47 -10.25
CA GLU A 81 -44.23 3.52 -9.11
C GLU A 81 -45.49 2.69 -9.19
N ASN A 82 -46.62 3.29 -9.53
CA ASN A 82 -47.88 2.57 -9.69
C ASN A 82 -47.82 1.57 -10.85
N LEU A 83 -47.17 1.92 -11.96
CA LEU A 83 -46.94 1.00 -13.06
C LEU A 83 -46.08 -0.18 -12.63
N LEU A 84 -44.99 0.07 -11.92
CA LEU A 84 -44.04 -0.94 -11.48
C LEU A 84 -44.63 -1.88 -10.44
N ARG A 85 -45.40 -1.38 -9.46
CA ARG A 85 -46.09 -2.21 -8.45
C ARG A 85 -47.06 -3.25 -9.03
N ASN A 86 -47.57 -2.99 -10.23
CA ASN A 86 -48.49 -3.87 -10.91
C ASN A 86 -47.85 -4.91 -11.83
N SER A 87 -46.51 -4.87 -12.01
CA SER A 87 -45.78 -5.78 -12.91
C SER A 87 -44.33 -5.97 -12.48
N GLU A 88 -44.04 -7.10 -11.86
CA GLU A 88 -42.69 -7.49 -11.45
C GLU A 88 -41.73 -7.58 -12.67
N ASP A 89 -42.18 -8.15 -13.79
CA ASP A 89 -41.36 -8.27 -15.02
C ASP A 89 -40.99 -6.89 -15.57
N LEU A 90 -41.90 -5.92 -15.54
CA LEU A 90 -41.63 -4.55 -15.92
C LEU A 90 -40.62 -3.89 -14.98
N THR A 91 -40.79 -4.09 -13.66
CA THR A 91 -39.88 -3.58 -12.66
C THR A 91 -38.45 -4.07 -12.88
N ASN A 92 -38.27 -5.37 -13.09
CA ASN A 92 -36.95 -5.96 -13.36
C ASN A 92 -36.32 -5.38 -14.65
N LYS A 93 -37.12 -5.17 -15.71
CA LYS A 93 -36.63 -4.55 -16.96
C LYS A 93 -36.18 -3.12 -16.77
N VAL A 94 -36.94 -2.32 -16.01
CA VAL A 94 -36.57 -0.92 -15.72
C VAL A 94 -35.33 -0.83 -14.87
N VAL A 95 -35.19 -1.65 -13.83
CA VAL A 95 -33.97 -1.71 -13.01
C VAL A 95 -32.76 -2.14 -13.86
N TRP A 96 -32.95 -3.13 -14.72
CA TRP A 96 -31.89 -3.57 -15.64
C TRP A 96 -31.47 -2.47 -16.62
N SER A 97 -32.45 -1.76 -17.20
CA SER A 97 -32.22 -0.61 -18.09
C SER A 97 -31.41 0.48 -17.38
N LEU A 98 -31.79 0.84 -16.15
CA LEU A 98 -31.06 1.79 -15.33
C LEU A 98 -29.61 1.35 -15.09
N CYS A 99 -29.43 0.11 -14.64
CA CYS A 99 -28.09 -0.40 -14.33
C CYS A 99 -27.17 -0.42 -15.57
N ARG A 100 -27.72 -0.79 -16.74
CA ARG A 100 -26.97 -0.80 -18.00
C ARG A 100 -26.59 0.61 -18.43
N GLN A 101 -27.53 1.56 -18.37
CA GLN A 101 -27.27 2.96 -18.74
C GLN A 101 -26.30 3.60 -17.75
N GLY A 102 -26.49 3.38 -16.44
CA GLY A 102 -25.58 3.84 -15.40
C GLY A 102 -24.16 3.30 -15.57
N ALA A 103 -24.02 2.03 -15.95
CA ALA A 103 -22.71 1.42 -16.21
C ALA A 103 -22.02 2.06 -17.43
N GLU A 104 -22.75 2.36 -18.49
CA GLU A 104 -22.18 3.01 -19.68
C GLU A 104 -21.79 4.47 -19.40
N LEU A 105 -22.61 5.21 -18.66
CA LEU A 105 -22.30 6.59 -18.23
C LEU A 105 -21.12 6.63 -17.28
N ALA A 106 -21.05 5.68 -16.33
CA ALA A 106 -19.92 5.54 -15.41
C ALA A 106 -18.60 5.30 -16.15
N LYS A 107 -18.59 4.41 -17.16
CA LYS A 107 -17.41 4.20 -18.01
C LYS A 107 -17.01 5.44 -18.80
N LEU A 108 -17.99 6.18 -19.32
CA LEU A 108 -17.73 7.42 -20.06
C LEU A 108 -17.09 8.48 -19.13
N ARG A 109 -17.68 8.70 -17.96
CA ARG A 109 -17.14 9.60 -16.92
C ARG A 109 -15.73 9.19 -16.53
N GLN A 110 -15.52 7.92 -16.19
CA GLN A 110 -14.20 7.40 -15.79
C GLN A 110 -13.15 7.58 -16.89
N GLY A 111 -13.56 7.42 -18.16
CA GLY A 111 -12.68 7.67 -19.30
C GLY A 111 -12.20 9.13 -19.38
N PHE A 112 -13.09 10.12 -19.15
CA PHE A 112 -12.70 11.53 -19.09
C PHE A 112 -11.92 11.86 -17.81
N ALA A 113 -12.34 11.36 -16.66
CA ALA A 113 -11.67 11.59 -15.39
C ALA A 113 -10.22 11.09 -15.41
N SER A 114 -9.98 9.86 -15.89
CA SER A 114 -8.63 9.31 -16.00
C SER A 114 -7.73 10.12 -16.93
N LYS A 115 -8.28 10.56 -18.05
CA LYS A 115 -7.53 11.41 -19.00
C LYS A 115 -7.25 12.80 -18.43
N ALA A 116 -8.21 13.39 -17.71
CA ALA A 116 -8.07 14.68 -17.08
C ALA A 116 -7.03 14.66 -15.96
N ALA A 117 -7.04 13.61 -15.13
CA ALA A 117 -6.04 13.43 -14.08
C ALA A 117 -4.61 13.24 -14.65
N ALA A 118 -4.48 12.43 -15.74
CA ALA A 118 -3.22 12.26 -16.43
C ALA A 118 -2.73 13.57 -17.08
N ALA A 119 -3.64 14.34 -17.67
CA ALA A 119 -3.33 15.63 -18.26
C ALA A 119 -2.86 16.65 -17.22
N TYR A 120 -3.55 16.73 -16.09
CA TYR A 120 -3.15 17.60 -14.98
C TYR A 120 -1.75 17.24 -14.45
N LYS A 121 -1.52 15.96 -14.20
CA LYS A 121 -0.22 15.47 -13.73
C LYS A 121 0.91 15.82 -14.71
N LEU A 122 0.69 15.59 -16.01
CA LEU A 122 1.69 15.94 -17.02
C LEU A 122 1.89 17.45 -17.10
N LEU A 123 0.83 18.27 -17.04
CA LEU A 123 0.92 19.72 -17.11
C LEU A 123 1.82 20.26 -15.98
N VAL A 124 1.55 19.83 -14.75
CA VAL A 124 2.32 20.26 -13.56
C VAL A 124 3.78 19.81 -13.67
N SER A 125 4.01 18.52 -13.96
CA SER A 125 5.37 17.98 -14.02
C SER A 125 6.17 18.56 -15.19
N ALA A 126 5.57 18.73 -16.35
CA ALA A 126 6.25 19.28 -17.54
C ALA A 126 6.54 20.78 -17.40
N ASN A 127 5.66 21.54 -16.73
CA ASN A 127 5.95 22.94 -16.42
C ASN A 127 7.10 23.08 -15.41
N ALA A 128 7.11 22.27 -14.35
CA ALA A 128 8.21 22.25 -13.40
C ALA A 128 9.55 21.91 -14.08
N GLU A 129 9.53 20.90 -14.95
CA GLU A 129 10.72 20.51 -15.72
C GLU A 129 11.15 21.61 -16.71
N TYR A 130 10.21 22.28 -17.36
CA TYR A 130 10.52 23.44 -18.19
C TYR A 130 11.22 24.55 -17.41
N GLN A 131 10.70 24.94 -16.24
CA GLN A 131 11.32 25.96 -15.38
C GLN A 131 12.74 25.55 -14.96
N ARG A 132 12.93 24.30 -14.59
CA ARG A 132 14.24 23.74 -14.25
C ARG A 132 15.22 23.80 -15.42
N LEU A 133 14.78 23.39 -16.63
CA LEU A 133 15.62 23.42 -17.83
C LEU A 133 15.96 24.83 -18.25
N CYS A 134 15.05 25.80 -18.08
CA CYS A 134 15.35 27.21 -18.29
C CYS A 134 16.49 27.68 -17.37
N GLY A 135 16.45 27.30 -16.08
CA GLY A 135 17.54 27.58 -15.14
C GLY A 135 18.86 26.92 -15.56
N LEU A 136 18.80 25.64 -15.96
CA LEU A 136 19.98 24.88 -16.39
C LEU A 136 20.69 25.50 -17.60
N TYR A 137 19.94 25.95 -18.59
CA TYR A 137 20.48 26.49 -19.84
C TYR A 137 20.53 28.02 -19.87
N SER A 138 20.35 28.69 -18.72
CA SER A 138 20.34 30.17 -18.60
C SER A 138 19.34 30.83 -19.54
N PHE A 139 18.20 30.17 -19.79
CA PHE A 139 17.10 30.69 -20.61
C PHE A 139 16.07 31.38 -19.72
N THR A 140 15.54 32.53 -20.16
CA THR A 140 14.50 33.23 -19.41
C THR A 140 13.17 32.46 -19.52
N ALA A 141 12.70 31.92 -18.41
CA ALA A 141 11.42 31.20 -18.38
C ALA A 141 10.26 32.14 -18.70
N LYS A 142 9.38 31.70 -19.60
CA LYS A 142 8.12 32.38 -19.90
C LYS A 142 7.01 31.80 -19.01
N ASP A 143 6.17 32.67 -18.48
CA ASP A 143 5.03 32.26 -17.67
C ASP A 143 3.83 31.86 -18.56
N ILE A 144 3.20 30.73 -18.23
CA ILE A 144 1.97 30.26 -18.87
C ILE A 144 0.81 30.79 -18.02
N GLY A 145 0.18 31.85 -18.48
CA GLY A 145 -0.87 32.54 -17.73
C GLY A 145 -1.97 31.64 -17.19
N GLY A 146 -2.31 31.78 -15.92
CA GLY A 146 -3.39 31.05 -15.25
C GLY A 146 -3.11 29.57 -14.97
N LEU A 147 -1.85 29.14 -14.94
CA LEU A 147 -1.47 27.77 -14.58
C LEU A 147 -1.72 27.48 -13.11
N ASP A 148 -1.43 28.48 -12.24
CA ASP A 148 -1.66 28.40 -10.79
C ASP A 148 -3.15 28.37 -10.41
N ALA A 149 -4.04 28.76 -11.33
CA ALA A 149 -5.49 28.70 -11.10
C ALA A 149 -6.09 27.33 -11.39
N ILE A 150 -5.36 26.42 -12.03
CA ILE A 150 -5.84 25.07 -12.34
C ILE A 150 -5.74 24.21 -11.07
N LYS A 151 -6.91 23.79 -10.60
CA LYS A 151 -7.04 22.87 -9.46
C LYS A 151 -6.92 21.41 -9.90
N SER A 152 -6.73 20.50 -8.95
CA SER A 152 -6.80 19.06 -9.22
C SER A 152 -8.22 18.65 -9.65
N LEU A 153 -8.35 17.48 -10.30
CA LEU A 153 -9.67 16.97 -10.69
C LEU A 153 -10.57 16.74 -9.48
N ASP A 154 -10.01 16.28 -8.36
CA ASP A 154 -10.75 16.01 -7.12
C ASP A 154 -11.36 17.28 -6.51
N ASP A 155 -10.74 18.45 -6.75
CA ASP A 155 -11.28 19.75 -6.33
C ASP A 155 -12.40 20.26 -7.27
N VAL A 156 -12.51 19.70 -8.48
CA VAL A 156 -13.45 20.12 -9.53
C VAL A 156 -14.64 19.18 -9.62
N ASP A 157 -14.42 17.90 -9.42
CA ASP A 157 -15.45 16.85 -9.51
C ASP A 157 -15.46 15.97 -8.23
N ASN A 158 -16.43 16.20 -7.36
CA ASN A 158 -16.59 15.53 -6.06
C ASN A 158 -17.38 14.22 -6.11
N LEU A 159 -17.71 13.69 -7.30
CA LEU A 159 -18.62 12.53 -7.39
C LEU A 159 -18.04 11.26 -6.76
N GLY A 160 -16.71 11.16 -6.68
CA GLY A 160 -16.02 9.95 -6.20
C GLY A 160 -16.06 8.77 -7.19
N ASP A 161 -15.21 7.79 -6.99
CA ASP A 161 -15.08 6.65 -7.93
C ASP A 161 -16.07 5.52 -7.66
N TRP A 162 -16.77 5.52 -6.51
CA TRP A 162 -17.67 4.44 -6.12
C TRP A 162 -18.81 4.19 -7.13
N LEU A 163 -19.36 5.25 -7.75
CA LEU A 163 -20.38 5.13 -8.80
C LEU A 163 -19.82 4.49 -10.08
N GLY A 164 -18.51 4.66 -10.33
CA GLY A 164 -17.81 4.04 -11.45
C GLY A 164 -17.78 2.51 -11.38
N GLU A 165 -17.83 1.92 -10.19
CA GLU A 165 -17.83 0.47 -9.97
C GLU A 165 -19.23 -0.08 -9.69
N TYR A 166 -20.10 0.71 -9.10
CA TYR A 166 -21.43 0.30 -8.61
C TYR A 166 -22.33 -0.27 -9.71
N TYR A 167 -22.64 0.52 -10.73
CA TYR A 167 -23.49 0.06 -11.84
C TYR A 167 -22.85 -1.00 -12.71
N PRO A 168 -21.56 -0.94 -13.07
CA PRO A 168 -20.88 -2.04 -13.74
C PRO A 168 -20.92 -3.37 -12.99
N ALA A 169 -20.84 -3.35 -11.65
CA ALA A 169 -20.92 -4.55 -10.84
C ALA A 169 -22.32 -5.19 -10.90
N ILE A 170 -23.38 -4.38 -10.79
CA ILE A 170 -24.77 -4.87 -10.88
C ILE A 170 -25.08 -5.36 -12.32
N ALA A 171 -24.64 -4.65 -13.34
CA ALA A 171 -24.86 -5.03 -14.74
C ALA A 171 -24.14 -6.34 -15.15
N LYS A 172 -23.19 -6.81 -14.36
CA LYS A 172 -22.49 -8.11 -14.54
C LYS A 172 -23.11 -9.27 -13.76
N MET A 173 -24.13 -9.01 -12.93
CA MET A 173 -24.82 -10.09 -12.21
C MET A 173 -25.47 -11.07 -13.17
N ASP A 174 -25.46 -12.37 -12.85
CA ASP A 174 -26.25 -13.33 -13.58
C ASP A 174 -27.75 -13.08 -13.39
N THR A 175 -28.55 -13.53 -14.36
CA THR A 175 -30.00 -13.23 -14.40
C THR A 175 -30.75 -13.77 -13.17
N GLY A 176 -30.31 -14.89 -12.59
CA GLY A 176 -30.94 -15.48 -11.41
C GLY A 176 -30.69 -14.62 -10.17
N THR A 177 -29.43 -14.34 -9.88
CA THR A 177 -29.00 -13.47 -8.76
C THR A 177 -29.63 -12.08 -8.85
N PHE A 178 -29.71 -11.51 -10.08
CA PHE A 178 -30.34 -10.20 -10.29
C PHE A 178 -31.82 -10.23 -9.94
N LYS A 179 -32.60 -11.24 -10.41
CA LYS A 179 -34.01 -11.39 -10.13
C LYS A 179 -34.27 -11.61 -8.63
N ASP A 180 -33.48 -12.46 -7.98
CA ASP A 180 -33.61 -12.71 -6.55
C ASP A 180 -33.37 -11.45 -5.72
N PHE A 181 -32.33 -10.65 -6.08
CA PHE A 181 -32.01 -9.40 -5.41
C PHE A 181 -33.12 -8.35 -5.55
N PHE A 182 -33.72 -8.23 -6.73
CA PHE A 182 -34.77 -7.28 -7.05
C PHE A 182 -36.20 -7.87 -7.00
N SER A 183 -36.39 -9.03 -6.36
CA SER A 183 -37.72 -9.67 -6.21
C SER A 183 -38.67 -8.84 -5.36
N ASN A 184 -38.18 -8.02 -4.43
CA ASN A 184 -39.02 -7.11 -3.64
C ASN A 184 -39.23 -5.79 -4.38
N VAL A 185 -40.45 -5.54 -4.88
CA VAL A 185 -40.78 -4.33 -5.64
C VAL A 185 -40.53 -3.04 -4.86
N GLY A 186 -40.70 -3.04 -3.51
CA GLY A 186 -40.41 -1.88 -2.67
C GLY A 186 -38.93 -1.53 -2.67
N VAL A 187 -38.06 -2.54 -2.60
CA VAL A 187 -36.58 -2.37 -2.71
C VAL A 187 -36.23 -1.84 -4.08
N SER A 188 -36.81 -2.40 -5.14
CA SER A 188 -36.57 -1.98 -6.53
C SER A 188 -36.97 -0.53 -6.79
N ILE A 189 -38.12 -0.09 -6.24
CA ILE A 189 -38.57 1.31 -6.34
C ILE A 189 -37.61 2.25 -5.61
N GLY A 190 -37.17 1.89 -4.41
CA GLY A 190 -36.18 2.67 -3.65
C GLY A 190 -34.85 2.79 -4.41
N PHE A 191 -34.40 1.68 -5.01
CA PHE A 191 -33.21 1.65 -5.86
C PHE A 191 -33.34 2.56 -7.08
N LEU A 192 -34.49 2.53 -7.77
CA LEU A 192 -34.76 3.38 -8.95
C LEU A 192 -34.74 4.86 -8.61
N ARG A 193 -35.37 5.28 -7.50
CA ARG A 193 -35.36 6.70 -7.07
C ARG A 193 -33.92 7.22 -6.89
N THR A 194 -33.09 6.47 -6.19
CA THR A 194 -31.66 6.83 -6.03
C THR A 194 -30.94 6.77 -7.36
N GLY A 195 -31.27 5.79 -8.20
CA GLY A 195 -30.67 5.59 -9.51
C GLY A 195 -30.88 6.74 -10.47
N PHE A 196 -32.05 7.35 -10.50
CA PHE A 196 -32.34 8.52 -11.35
C PHE A 196 -31.46 9.71 -10.97
N LEU A 197 -31.29 9.96 -9.67
CA LEU A 197 -30.35 10.97 -9.17
C LEU A 197 -28.91 10.66 -9.63
N HIS A 198 -28.49 9.40 -9.49
CA HIS A 198 -27.14 8.98 -9.90
C HIS A 198 -26.91 9.13 -11.43
N ILE A 199 -27.91 8.87 -12.27
CA ILE A 199 -27.81 9.11 -13.72
C ILE A 199 -27.48 10.59 -14.00
N ASN A 200 -28.19 11.52 -13.36
CA ASN A 200 -27.95 12.94 -13.52
C ASN A 200 -26.60 13.38 -12.96
N GLN A 201 -26.20 12.82 -11.83
CA GLN A 201 -24.85 13.06 -11.26
C GLN A 201 -23.76 12.57 -12.20
N LEU A 202 -23.90 11.38 -12.81
CA LEU A 202 -22.94 10.84 -13.78
C LEU A 202 -22.87 11.70 -15.06
N ILE A 203 -24.00 12.17 -15.56
CA ILE A 203 -24.06 13.07 -16.72
C ILE A 203 -23.33 14.37 -16.41
N THR A 204 -23.66 15.03 -15.29
CA THR A 204 -23.05 16.30 -14.89
C THR A 204 -21.55 16.15 -14.63
N SER A 205 -21.16 15.09 -13.92
CA SER A 205 -19.75 14.81 -13.64
C SER A 205 -18.97 14.52 -14.94
N ALA A 206 -19.52 13.74 -15.86
CA ALA A 206 -18.87 13.49 -17.15
C ALA A 206 -18.67 14.77 -17.97
N GLN A 207 -19.65 15.68 -17.96
CA GLN A 207 -19.55 17.01 -18.59
C GLN A 207 -18.46 17.86 -17.92
N THR A 208 -18.42 17.84 -16.58
CA THR A 208 -17.41 18.55 -15.79
C THR A 208 -16.00 18.04 -16.08
N CYS A 209 -15.79 16.71 -16.07
CA CYS A 209 -14.50 16.12 -16.41
C CYS A 209 -14.06 16.46 -17.86
N LYS A 210 -15.00 16.42 -18.81
CA LYS A 210 -14.69 16.80 -20.21
C LYS A 210 -14.28 18.26 -20.32
N ARG A 211 -15.07 19.17 -19.73
CA ARG A 211 -14.77 20.62 -19.75
C ARG A 211 -13.41 20.91 -19.10
N TYR A 212 -13.15 20.30 -17.97
CA TYR A 212 -11.89 20.43 -17.28
C TYR A 212 -10.70 19.91 -18.14
N LEU A 213 -10.89 18.79 -18.85
CA LEU A 213 -9.89 18.29 -19.79
C LEU A 213 -9.62 19.29 -20.94
N GLU A 214 -10.65 19.95 -21.44
CA GLU A 214 -10.54 21.00 -22.46
C GLU A 214 -9.81 22.24 -21.94
N GLU A 215 -10.05 22.64 -20.68
CA GLU A 215 -9.34 23.73 -20.03
C GLU A 215 -7.84 23.43 -19.87
N ILE A 216 -7.49 22.19 -19.49
CA ILE A 216 -6.09 21.75 -19.44
C ILE A 216 -5.48 21.72 -20.84
N ALA A 217 -6.21 21.26 -21.86
CA ALA A 217 -5.71 21.21 -23.24
C ALA A 217 -5.23 22.58 -23.71
N LEU A 218 -5.95 23.65 -23.35
CA LEU A 218 -5.55 25.02 -23.68
C LEU A 218 -4.25 25.51 -23.01
N LYS A 219 -3.83 24.86 -21.92
CA LYS A 219 -2.53 25.16 -21.28
C LYS A 219 -1.38 24.45 -22.00
N PHE A 220 -1.65 23.31 -22.60
CA PHE A 220 -0.67 22.59 -23.42
C PHE A 220 -0.51 23.21 -24.81
N ILE A 221 -1.62 23.60 -25.43
CA ILE A 221 -1.66 24.14 -26.78
C ILE A 221 -2.86 25.08 -26.96
N ASN A 222 -2.61 26.31 -27.41
CA ASN A 222 -3.67 27.27 -27.76
C ASN A 222 -3.25 28.15 -28.92
N THR A 223 -4.19 28.88 -29.51
CA THR A 223 -3.97 29.72 -30.70
C THR A 223 -3.08 30.94 -30.44
N GLU A 224 -2.97 31.41 -29.19
CA GLU A 224 -2.18 32.58 -28.82
C GLU A 224 -0.69 32.26 -28.66
N GLY A 225 -0.32 30.97 -28.62
CA GLY A 225 1.08 30.54 -28.53
C GLY A 225 1.75 30.66 -27.16
N LEU A 226 1.02 31.11 -26.15
CA LEU A 226 1.46 31.12 -24.73
C LEU A 226 0.99 29.83 -24.05
N ASP A 227 1.57 28.74 -24.45
CA ASP A 227 1.26 27.40 -23.96
C ASP A 227 2.53 26.58 -23.78
N LEU A 228 2.39 25.46 -23.08
CA LEU A 228 3.54 24.65 -22.64
C LEU A 228 4.33 24.07 -23.83
N LEU A 229 3.63 23.60 -24.87
CA LEU A 229 4.31 23.04 -26.06
C LEU A 229 5.17 24.10 -26.74
N ASN A 230 4.65 25.33 -26.88
CA ASN A 230 5.37 26.39 -27.55
C ASN A 230 6.63 26.82 -26.76
N VAL A 231 6.48 27.09 -25.43
CA VAL A 231 7.61 27.59 -24.64
C VAL A 231 8.71 26.52 -24.50
N VAL A 232 8.37 25.24 -24.42
CA VAL A 232 9.35 24.15 -24.39
C VAL A 232 10.02 23.96 -25.76
N SER A 233 9.28 24.09 -26.86
CA SER A 233 9.83 24.04 -28.22
C SER A 233 10.79 25.19 -28.49
N GLU A 234 10.48 26.40 -28.02
CA GLU A 234 11.37 27.56 -28.11
C GLU A 234 12.66 27.33 -27.30
N LEU A 235 12.54 26.81 -26.06
CA LEU A 235 13.70 26.46 -25.25
C LEU A 235 14.58 25.44 -25.96
N HIS A 236 13.99 24.37 -26.53
CA HIS A 236 14.76 23.36 -27.27
C HIS A 236 15.44 23.96 -28.49
N THR A 237 14.72 24.74 -29.31
CA THR A 237 15.31 25.38 -30.46
C THR A 237 16.44 26.36 -30.09
N ALA A 238 16.33 27.04 -28.94
CA ALA A 238 17.38 27.92 -28.46
C ALA A 238 18.64 27.15 -27.97
N THR A 239 18.47 25.93 -27.45
CA THR A 239 19.53 25.13 -26.81
C THR A 239 19.98 23.94 -27.62
N ILE A 240 19.47 23.73 -28.85
CA ILE A 240 19.65 22.49 -29.62
C ILE A 240 21.12 22.12 -29.89
N ASN A 241 22.00 23.11 -29.99
CA ASN A 241 23.44 22.91 -30.20
C ASN A 241 24.21 22.77 -28.89
N VAL A 242 23.54 22.84 -27.73
CA VAL A 242 24.15 22.60 -26.42
C VAL A 242 24.18 21.11 -26.14
N LYS A 243 25.32 20.60 -25.72
CA LYS A 243 25.51 19.15 -25.44
C LYS A 243 24.48 18.66 -24.41
N GLY A 244 23.74 17.60 -24.76
CA GLY A 244 22.70 17.01 -23.91
C GLY A 244 21.32 17.65 -23.98
N ALA A 245 21.13 18.80 -24.66
CA ALA A 245 19.83 19.47 -24.77
C ALA A 245 18.83 18.64 -25.59
N ASP A 246 19.25 17.97 -26.66
CA ASP A 246 18.40 17.06 -27.44
C ASP A 246 17.88 15.89 -26.58
N GLU A 247 18.69 15.40 -25.64
CA GLU A 247 18.29 14.31 -24.75
C GLU A 247 17.37 14.74 -23.60
N THR A 248 17.38 16.01 -23.22
CA THR A 248 16.58 16.55 -22.12
C THR A 248 15.39 17.35 -22.63
N VAL A 249 15.64 18.49 -23.27
CA VAL A 249 14.58 19.40 -23.75
C VAL A 249 13.81 18.80 -24.92
N GLY A 250 14.50 18.15 -25.86
CA GLY A 250 13.88 17.48 -27.01
C GLY A 250 12.97 16.33 -26.58
N LYS A 251 13.36 15.57 -25.54
CA LYS A 251 12.48 14.54 -24.95
C LYS A 251 11.23 15.13 -24.33
N LEU A 252 11.34 16.25 -23.61
CA LEU A 252 10.19 16.91 -23.01
C LEU A 252 9.20 17.41 -24.09
N VAL A 253 9.69 18.05 -25.16
CA VAL A 253 8.86 18.48 -26.30
C VAL A 253 8.12 17.28 -26.89
N LYS A 254 8.85 16.18 -27.15
CA LYS A 254 8.26 14.95 -27.69
C LYS A 254 7.22 14.35 -26.75
N GLN A 255 7.49 14.28 -25.48
CA GLN A 255 6.55 13.75 -24.47
C GLN A 255 5.24 14.53 -24.45
N ILE A 256 5.30 15.85 -24.52
CA ILE A 256 4.11 16.71 -24.61
C ILE A 256 3.36 16.47 -25.93
N GLY A 257 4.06 16.44 -27.06
CA GLY A 257 3.47 16.21 -28.38
C GLY A 257 2.79 14.84 -28.49
N ASP A 258 3.46 13.76 -28.06
CA ASP A 258 2.91 12.39 -28.08
C ASP A 258 1.64 12.30 -27.20
N PHE A 259 1.64 12.97 -26.05
CA PHE A 259 0.46 13.01 -25.18
C PHE A 259 -0.71 13.75 -25.84
N LEU A 260 -0.46 14.88 -26.47
CA LEU A 260 -1.48 15.70 -27.15
C LEU A 260 -2.14 14.98 -28.34
N GLN A 261 -1.42 14.09 -29.04
CA GLN A 261 -1.98 13.30 -30.14
C GLN A 261 -3.15 12.39 -29.67
N GLY A 262 -3.11 11.91 -28.44
CA GLY A 262 -4.15 11.07 -27.83
C GLY A 262 -5.15 11.82 -26.94
N MET A 263 -5.00 13.14 -26.79
CA MET A 263 -5.78 13.91 -25.84
C MET A 263 -7.08 14.46 -26.48
N PRO A 264 -8.27 14.08 -25.99
CA PRO A 264 -9.51 14.72 -26.40
C PRO A 264 -9.53 16.20 -26.00
N GLY A 265 -9.96 17.07 -26.90
CA GLY A 265 -9.99 18.52 -26.66
C GLY A 265 -8.74 19.27 -27.14
N ALA A 266 -7.66 18.59 -27.51
CA ALA A 266 -6.53 19.21 -28.17
C ALA A 266 -6.88 19.49 -29.66
N ASP A 267 -6.53 20.69 -30.12
CA ASP A 267 -6.68 21.04 -31.55
C ASP A 267 -5.58 20.34 -32.35
N GLN A 268 -5.95 19.26 -33.04
CA GLN A 268 -5.04 18.44 -33.83
C GLN A 268 -4.45 19.18 -35.04
N THR A 269 -5.21 20.13 -35.62
CA THR A 269 -4.74 20.96 -36.75
C THR A 269 -3.65 21.92 -36.26
N LEU A 270 -3.88 22.59 -35.14
CA LEU A 270 -2.93 23.48 -34.51
C LEU A 270 -1.67 22.73 -34.06
N LEU A 271 -1.84 21.51 -33.47
CA LEU A 271 -0.73 20.66 -33.09
C LEU A 271 0.16 20.30 -34.28
N ALA A 272 -0.45 19.87 -35.42
CA ALA A 272 0.30 19.52 -36.61
C ALA A 272 1.04 20.72 -37.20
N GLN A 273 0.42 21.89 -37.20
CA GLN A 273 1.03 23.14 -37.68
C GLN A 273 2.24 23.53 -36.80
N ARG A 274 2.08 23.48 -35.47
CA ARG A 274 3.18 23.84 -34.54
C ARG A 274 4.28 22.83 -34.58
N TRP A 275 3.97 21.53 -34.70
CA TRP A 275 4.97 20.50 -34.84
C TRP A 275 5.83 20.66 -36.09
N GLY A 276 5.23 20.95 -37.23
CA GLY A 276 5.95 21.24 -38.49
C GLY A 276 6.85 22.46 -38.35
N GLY A 277 6.36 23.56 -37.78
CA GLY A 277 7.19 24.76 -37.53
C GLY A 277 8.33 24.54 -36.56
N TYR A 278 8.11 23.73 -35.54
CA TYR A 278 9.17 23.34 -34.59
C TYR A 278 10.24 22.46 -35.29
N GLU A 279 9.84 21.44 -36.07
CA GLU A 279 10.81 20.56 -36.75
C GLU A 279 11.64 21.36 -37.77
N GLU A 280 11.03 22.29 -38.53
CA GLU A 280 11.75 23.18 -39.44
C GLU A 280 12.78 24.06 -38.70
N ALA A 281 12.38 24.69 -37.62
CA ALA A 281 13.27 25.54 -36.79
C ALA A 281 14.41 24.74 -36.16
N ALA A 282 14.12 23.53 -35.67
CA ALA A 282 15.12 22.63 -35.10
C ALA A 282 16.11 22.11 -36.15
N ALA A 283 15.64 21.77 -37.35
CA ALA A 283 16.49 21.35 -38.46
C ALA A 283 17.39 22.48 -38.96
N ALA A 284 16.87 23.71 -39.10
CA ALA A 284 17.64 24.88 -39.47
C ALA A 284 18.79 25.18 -38.50
N LYS A 285 18.58 25.02 -37.18
CA LYS A 285 19.61 25.23 -36.15
C LYS A 285 20.66 24.13 -36.08
N ARG A 286 20.29 22.87 -36.29
CA ARG A 286 21.25 21.73 -36.35
C ARG A 286 22.26 21.86 -37.48
N GLY A 287 21.92 22.63 -38.53
CA GLY A 287 22.76 22.81 -39.73
C GLY A 287 23.82 23.92 -39.59
N THR A 288 23.83 24.73 -38.56
CA THR A 288 24.57 26.01 -38.55
C THR A 288 25.78 26.13 -37.64
N GLU A 289 26.01 25.25 -36.65
CA GLU A 289 27.22 25.38 -35.79
C GLU A 289 27.62 24.05 -35.11
N ALA A 290 28.92 23.87 -34.89
CA ALA A 290 29.49 22.77 -34.09
C ALA A 290 29.07 22.92 -32.61
N LEU A 291 28.78 21.78 -31.98
CA LEU A 291 28.43 21.67 -30.55
C LEU A 291 29.38 22.52 -29.67
N SER A 292 28.84 23.57 -29.03
CA SER A 292 29.59 24.24 -27.96
C SER A 292 29.64 23.35 -26.74
N ASP A 293 30.79 23.31 -26.05
CA ASP A 293 30.88 22.64 -24.75
C ASP A 293 29.87 23.24 -23.78
N ALA A 294 29.18 22.37 -23.03
CA ALA A 294 28.23 22.82 -22.01
C ALA A 294 28.96 23.72 -20.99
N PRO A 295 28.36 24.84 -20.55
CA PRO A 295 28.96 25.65 -19.51
C PRO A 295 29.18 24.78 -18.26
N GLU A 296 30.40 24.82 -17.70
CA GLU A 296 30.66 24.24 -16.37
C GLU A 296 29.70 24.89 -15.38
N LEU A 297 28.89 24.06 -14.74
CA LEU A 297 27.94 24.48 -13.73
C LEU A 297 28.68 24.94 -12.49
N ASP A 298 28.64 26.26 -12.25
CA ASP A 298 29.12 26.88 -11.03
C ASP A 298 28.17 26.55 -9.87
N GLY A 299 28.75 26.11 -8.77
CA GLY A 299 28.31 25.51 -7.52
C GLY A 299 27.03 25.93 -6.80
N GLY A 300 25.95 26.23 -7.48
CA GLY A 300 24.65 26.53 -6.88
C GLY A 300 23.54 25.56 -7.30
N VAL A 301 23.23 24.63 -6.41
CA VAL A 301 22.10 23.68 -6.48
C VAL A 301 22.28 22.55 -7.50
N LYS A 302 23.19 21.64 -7.24
CA LYS A 302 23.17 20.27 -7.74
C LYS A 302 22.02 19.49 -7.10
N GLN A 303 20.80 19.67 -7.60
CA GLN A 303 19.66 18.90 -7.13
C GLN A 303 18.85 18.32 -8.28
N ASN A 304 19.52 17.49 -9.06
CA ASN A 304 18.86 16.55 -9.91
C ASN A 304 19.16 15.15 -9.40
N LEU A 305 18.14 14.39 -9.02
CA LEU A 305 18.32 13.01 -8.57
C LEU A 305 18.87 12.08 -9.67
N LYS A 306 18.84 12.49 -10.95
CA LYS A 306 19.66 11.85 -12.00
C LYS A 306 21.14 11.99 -11.72
N ASP A 307 21.55 13.13 -11.18
CA ASP A 307 22.93 13.34 -10.75
C ASP A 307 23.24 12.49 -9.50
N SER A 308 22.24 12.17 -8.64
CA SER A 308 22.44 11.29 -7.50
C SER A 308 22.75 9.84 -7.87
N LEU A 309 22.28 9.34 -9.01
CA LEU A 309 22.71 8.02 -9.50
C LEU A 309 24.19 8.01 -9.81
N TYR A 310 24.68 9.02 -10.52
CA TYR A 310 26.10 9.16 -10.81
C TYR A 310 26.93 9.37 -9.54
N GLU A 311 26.47 10.19 -8.59
CA GLU A 311 27.13 10.37 -7.29
C GLU A 311 27.22 9.05 -6.51
N ILE A 312 26.15 8.24 -6.52
CA ILE A 312 26.16 6.91 -5.89
C ILE A 312 27.17 5.98 -6.58
N LEU A 313 27.19 5.97 -7.92
CA LEU A 313 28.07 5.13 -8.70
C LEU A 313 29.56 5.58 -8.62
N GLU A 314 29.81 6.88 -8.53
CA GLU A 314 31.14 7.43 -8.33
C GLU A 314 31.63 7.32 -6.89
N TYR A 315 30.72 7.30 -5.90
CA TYR A 315 31.09 7.21 -4.50
C TYR A 315 31.83 5.92 -4.16
N SER A 316 31.55 4.83 -4.84
CA SER A 316 32.22 3.56 -4.62
C SER A 316 32.70 2.93 -5.94
N GLU A 317 33.76 2.13 -5.88
CA GLU A 317 34.28 1.40 -7.05
C GLU A 317 33.31 0.27 -7.45
N ILE A 318 32.32 0.61 -8.28
CA ILE A 318 31.35 -0.32 -8.84
C ILE A 318 31.80 -0.72 -10.24
N ALA A 319 31.64 -1.99 -10.59
CA ALA A 319 31.94 -2.46 -11.94
C ALA A 319 31.12 -1.68 -12.97
N GLU A 320 31.76 -1.15 -14.00
CA GLU A 320 31.10 -0.31 -15.03
C GLU A 320 29.91 -1.02 -15.68
N GLU A 321 29.99 -2.34 -15.86
CA GLU A 321 28.89 -3.14 -16.41
C GLU A 321 27.66 -3.14 -15.48
N ASP A 322 27.85 -3.29 -14.17
CA ASP A 322 26.77 -3.28 -13.18
C ASP A 322 26.16 -1.87 -13.06
N ALA A 323 26.98 -0.83 -13.09
CA ALA A 323 26.56 0.56 -13.09
C ALA A 323 25.68 0.89 -14.31
N ASN A 324 26.16 0.55 -15.52
CA ASN A 324 25.44 0.80 -16.76
C ASN A 324 24.14 -0.01 -16.86
N ARG A 325 24.11 -1.23 -16.32
CA ARG A 325 22.91 -2.05 -16.28
C ARG A 325 21.87 -1.46 -15.33
N PHE A 326 22.28 -1.07 -14.13
CA PHE A 326 21.41 -0.43 -13.16
C PHE A 326 20.82 0.88 -13.71
N ALA A 327 21.66 1.74 -14.29
CA ALA A 327 21.23 3.01 -14.91
C ALA A 327 20.19 2.79 -16.02
N ARG A 328 20.40 1.79 -16.89
CA ARG A 328 19.41 1.43 -17.93
C ARG A 328 18.11 0.91 -17.33
N ASN A 329 18.18 -0.01 -16.37
CA ASN A 329 17.01 -0.58 -15.72
C ASN A 329 16.19 0.47 -14.97
N ILE A 330 16.85 1.43 -14.29
CA ILE A 330 16.17 2.58 -13.68
C ILE A 330 15.51 3.46 -14.74
N HIS A 331 16.22 3.76 -15.83
CA HIS A 331 15.61 4.53 -16.93
C HIS A 331 14.36 3.83 -17.48
N ASP A 332 14.45 2.54 -17.79
CA ASP A 332 13.31 1.76 -18.31
C ASP A 332 12.15 1.72 -17.29
N PHE A 333 12.48 1.65 -16.00
CA PHE A 333 11.48 1.68 -14.95
C PHE A 333 10.75 3.04 -14.84
N THR A 334 11.41 4.16 -15.18
CA THR A 334 10.74 5.48 -15.24
C THR A 334 9.66 5.51 -16.32
N LEU A 335 9.83 4.73 -17.40
CA LEU A 335 8.90 4.67 -18.53
C LEU A 335 7.68 3.75 -18.28
N VAL A 336 7.73 2.91 -17.25
CA VAL A 336 6.64 1.99 -16.90
C VAL A 336 5.47 2.78 -16.33
N ARG A 337 4.27 2.64 -16.92
CA ARG A 337 3.04 3.31 -16.44
C ARG A 337 2.53 2.70 -15.15
N ASP A 338 2.35 1.38 -15.13
CA ASP A 338 1.94 0.64 -13.93
C ASP A 338 3.13 -0.14 -13.39
N ARG A 339 3.86 0.49 -12.48
CA ARG A 339 5.05 -0.08 -11.83
C ARG A 339 4.72 -1.22 -10.86
N THR A 340 3.43 -1.43 -10.58
CA THR A 340 2.91 -2.54 -9.76
C THR A 340 2.39 -3.70 -10.62
N SER A 341 2.43 -3.58 -11.94
CA SER A 341 1.99 -4.61 -12.88
C SER A 341 2.71 -5.95 -12.63
N THR A 342 1.97 -7.03 -12.80
CA THR A 342 2.49 -8.40 -12.75
C THR A 342 2.87 -8.94 -14.12
N GLU A 343 2.85 -8.11 -15.18
CA GLU A 343 3.34 -8.49 -16.50
C GLU A 343 4.80 -8.90 -16.44
N ASP A 344 5.16 -9.92 -17.22
CA ASP A 344 6.47 -10.57 -17.17
C ASP A 344 7.64 -9.60 -17.37
N ASN A 345 7.49 -8.60 -18.25
CA ASN A 345 8.51 -7.59 -18.53
C ASN A 345 8.74 -6.67 -17.33
N VAL A 346 7.66 -6.18 -16.68
CA VAL A 346 7.74 -5.31 -15.49
C VAL A 346 8.26 -6.09 -14.29
N TYR A 347 7.80 -7.33 -14.13
CA TYR A 347 8.27 -8.22 -13.08
C TYR A 347 9.77 -8.52 -13.21
N ARG A 348 10.24 -8.84 -14.43
CA ARG A 348 11.66 -9.06 -14.71
C ARG A 348 12.48 -7.82 -14.40
N LEU A 349 12.03 -6.64 -14.86
CA LEU A 349 12.71 -5.36 -14.62
C LEU A 349 12.88 -5.08 -13.12
N ARG A 350 11.83 -5.28 -12.32
CA ARG A 350 11.92 -5.14 -10.86
C ARG A 350 12.94 -6.09 -10.23
N ARG A 351 13.01 -7.35 -10.69
CA ARG A 351 13.99 -8.32 -10.19
C ARG A 351 15.42 -7.92 -10.54
N GLU A 352 15.64 -7.45 -11.74
CA GLU A 352 16.95 -6.98 -12.21
C GLU A 352 17.41 -5.76 -11.41
N ILE A 353 16.53 -4.75 -11.24
CA ILE A 353 16.78 -3.58 -10.40
C ILE A 353 17.14 -3.98 -8.98
N THR A 354 16.36 -4.90 -8.37
CA THR A 354 16.64 -5.37 -7.02
C THR A 354 17.99 -6.04 -6.90
N SER A 355 18.33 -6.91 -7.87
CA SER A 355 19.61 -7.60 -7.90
C SER A 355 20.80 -6.63 -8.05
N ASP A 356 20.66 -5.65 -8.94
CA ASP A 356 21.70 -4.65 -9.17
C ASP A 356 21.82 -3.68 -8.00
N PHE A 357 20.69 -3.32 -7.36
CA PHE A 357 20.71 -2.52 -6.15
C PHE A 357 21.57 -3.15 -5.05
N PHE A 358 21.47 -4.46 -4.82
CA PHE A 358 22.29 -5.14 -3.80
C PHE A 358 23.77 -5.13 -4.13
N LYS A 359 24.10 -5.30 -5.40
CA LYS A 359 25.50 -5.23 -5.85
C LYS A 359 26.10 -3.85 -5.65
N ILE A 360 25.29 -2.80 -5.78
CA ILE A 360 25.70 -1.40 -5.57
C ILE A 360 25.67 -1.04 -4.09
N TYR A 361 24.65 -1.48 -3.35
CA TYR A 361 24.51 -1.18 -1.93
C TYR A 361 25.69 -1.63 -1.10
N THR A 362 26.19 -2.84 -1.34
CA THR A 362 27.28 -3.44 -0.57
C THR A 362 28.57 -2.60 -0.59
N PRO A 363 29.17 -2.26 -1.74
CA PRO A 363 30.38 -1.45 -1.78
C PRO A 363 30.17 -0.01 -1.30
N VAL A 364 28.98 0.57 -1.57
CA VAL A 364 28.62 1.90 -1.04
C VAL A 364 28.57 1.89 0.48
N PHE A 365 27.93 0.88 1.07
CA PHE A 365 27.85 0.76 2.53
C PHE A 365 29.23 0.52 3.16
N LEU A 366 30.04 -0.40 2.60
CA LEU A 366 31.39 -0.66 3.09
C LEU A 366 32.29 0.59 3.05
N LYS A 367 32.18 1.40 2.00
CA LYS A 367 32.88 2.67 1.92
C LYS A 367 32.38 3.66 2.97
N SER A 368 31.05 3.75 3.15
CA SER A 368 30.46 4.67 4.13
C SER A 368 30.88 4.36 5.58
N LEU A 369 31.19 3.09 5.90
CA LEU A 369 31.73 2.70 7.23
C LEU A 369 33.13 3.27 7.51
N ARG A 370 33.87 3.66 6.47
CA ARG A 370 35.25 4.13 6.56
C ARG A 370 35.38 5.62 6.25
N ASP A 371 34.28 6.28 5.91
CA ASP A 371 34.22 7.67 5.52
C ASP A 371 33.61 8.52 6.64
N ASP A 372 34.37 9.45 7.17
CA ASP A 372 33.91 10.36 8.23
C ASP A 372 32.90 11.42 7.70
N ASN A 373 32.83 11.64 6.38
CA ASN A 373 32.01 12.64 5.73
C ASN A 373 31.14 12.05 4.61
N VAL A 374 30.27 11.11 4.97
CA VAL A 374 29.35 10.49 4.01
C VAL A 374 28.40 11.54 3.41
N PRO A 375 28.32 11.72 2.09
CA PRO A 375 27.42 12.67 1.45
C PRO A 375 25.93 12.37 1.78
N THR A 376 25.11 13.41 1.86
CA THR A 376 23.68 13.29 2.17
C THR A 376 22.94 12.39 1.17
N VAL A 377 23.29 12.45 -0.11
CA VAL A 377 22.73 11.56 -1.16
C VAL A 377 23.03 10.08 -0.88
N ILE A 378 24.22 9.78 -0.37
CA ILE A 378 24.59 8.41 0.00
C ILE A 378 23.80 7.94 1.23
N LYS A 379 23.60 8.80 2.23
CA LYS A 379 22.75 8.51 3.40
C LYS A 379 21.28 8.26 2.97
N MET A 380 20.77 9.06 2.02
CA MET A 380 19.47 8.83 1.41
C MET A 380 19.38 7.44 0.77
N PHE A 381 20.33 7.12 -0.08
CA PHE A 381 20.38 5.83 -0.79
C PHE A 381 20.41 4.66 0.19
N LEU A 382 21.25 4.74 1.21
CA LEU A 382 21.43 3.67 2.18
C LEU A 382 20.20 3.46 3.09
N ASN A 383 19.52 4.54 3.50
CA ASN A 383 18.40 4.47 4.45
C ASN A 383 17.02 4.40 3.80
N PHE A 384 16.86 4.94 2.59
CA PHE A 384 15.55 5.04 1.94
C PHE A 384 15.46 4.27 0.61
N GLY A 385 16.57 3.75 0.12
CA GLY A 385 16.67 3.15 -1.20
C GLY A 385 16.98 4.18 -2.28
N TYR A 386 16.96 3.74 -3.55
CA TYR A 386 17.20 4.64 -4.67
C TYR A 386 16.00 5.55 -4.92
N MET A 387 16.27 6.80 -5.11
CA MET A 387 15.28 7.83 -5.43
C MET A 387 15.71 8.59 -6.68
N ASP A 388 14.72 8.90 -7.49
CA ASP A 388 14.86 9.72 -8.68
C ASP A 388 13.69 10.69 -8.72
N ALA A 389 13.92 11.98 -9.02
CA ALA A 389 12.87 12.98 -9.10
C ALA A 389 11.80 12.64 -10.16
N ALA A 390 12.19 11.92 -11.22
CA ALA A 390 11.26 11.44 -12.23
C ALA A 390 10.36 10.30 -11.73
N LEU A 391 10.78 9.58 -10.68
CA LEU A 391 10.01 8.50 -10.04
C LEU A 391 9.29 8.99 -8.80
N ALA A 392 10.00 9.68 -7.91
CA ALA A 392 9.53 10.08 -6.58
C ALA A 392 8.76 11.40 -6.55
N GLY A 393 8.95 12.26 -7.58
CA GLY A 393 8.54 13.65 -7.55
C GLY A 393 9.54 14.54 -6.78
N VAL A 394 9.72 15.77 -7.25
CA VAL A 394 10.72 16.72 -6.70
C VAL A 394 10.49 17.00 -5.21
N GLU A 395 9.24 17.30 -4.80
CA GLU A 395 8.90 17.60 -3.41
C GLU A 395 9.23 16.45 -2.44
N ASN A 396 8.98 15.22 -2.86
CA ASN A 396 9.31 14.04 -2.05
C ASN A 396 10.82 13.87 -1.90
N ALA A 397 11.54 14.06 -3.00
CA ALA A 397 12.98 13.96 -3.02
C ALA A 397 13.66 15.03 -2.15
N ASP A 398 13.24 16.28 -2.28
CA ASP A 398 13.72 17.40 -1.46
C ASP A 398 13.43 17.18 0.03
N TYR A 399 12.23 16.70 0.34
CA TYR A 399 11.88 16.36 1.72
C TYR A 399 12.82 15.31 2.30
N LEU A 400 13.05 14.21 1.59
CA LEU A 400 13.92 13.12 2.08
C LEU A 400 15.39 13.55 2.15
N TYR A 401 15.84 14.37 1.21
CA TYR A 401 17.17 14.98 1.28
C TYR A 401 17.33 15.83 2.54
N SER A 402 16.30 16.64 2.88
CA SER A 402 16.35 17.51 4.05
C SER A 402 16.41 16.77 5.39
N ILE A 403 15.93 15.51 5.45
CA ILE A 403 15.92 14.72 6.67
C ILE A 403 16.99 13.62 6.72
N ALA A 404 17.69 13.33 5.60
CA ALA A 404 18.59 12.20 5.49
C ALA A 404 19.72 12.21 6.54
N ASP A 405 20.23 13.38 6.87
CA ASP A 405 21.28 13.54 7.89
C ASP A 405 20.78 13.35 9.33
N SER A 406 19.49 13.58 9.56
CA SER A 406 18.85 13.47 10.88
C SER A 406 18.08 12.16 11.08
N TYR A 407 17.85 11.39 10.01
CA TYR A 407 17.12 10.13 10.09
C TYR A 407 17.98 9.05 10.74
N LYS A 408 17.55 8.63 11.91
CA LYS A 408 18.23 7.63 12.74
C LYS A 408 17.24 6.78 13.52
N GLY A 409 17.72 5.63 13.97
CA GLY A 409 17.01 4.78 14.92
C GLY A 409 17.12 5.27 16.36
N ASP A 410 16.68 4.44 17.26
CA ASP A 410 16.93 4.53 18.69
C ASP A 410 17.40 3.16 19.20
N PRO A 411 18.71 2.86 19.16
CA PRO A 411 19.26 1.58 19.61
C PRO A 411 18.96 1.28 21.07
N SER A 412 18.77 2.31 21.93
CA SER A 412 18.42 2.14 23.33
C SER A 412 17.04 1.49 23.53
N ARG A 413 16.15 1.69 22.55
CA ARG A 413 14.81 1.08 22.49
C ARG A 413 14.72 -0.07 21.49
N GLY A 414 15.85 -0.52 20.96
CA GLY A 414 15.91 -1.61 19.99
C GLY A 414 15.44 -1.22 18.58
N VAL A 415 15.38 0.05 18.23
CA VAL A 415 15.00 0.52 16.90
C VAL A 415 16.24 0.94 16.11
N TYR A 416 16.44 0.35 14.94
CA TYR A 416 17.61 0.59 14.08
C TYR A 416 17.16 0.95 12.67
N THR A 417 17.85 1.87 12.03
CA THR A 417 17.89 1.91 10.57
C THR A 417 18.69 0.71 10.07
N ILE A 418 18.54 0.34 8.81
CA ILE A 418 19.34 -0.76 8.23
C ILE A 418 20.84 -0.47 8.31
N THR A 419 21.24 0.79 8.13
CA THR A 419 22.65 1.19 8.22
C THR A 419 23.20 1.05 9.64
N GLU A 420 22.47 1.49 10.66
CA GLU A 420 22.84 1.31 12.05
C GLU A 420 22.90 -0.16 12.45
N TRP A 421 21.95 -0.97 11.97
CA TRP A 421 21.94 -2.40 12.23
C TRP A 421 23.18 -3.11 11.67
N LEU A 422 23.48 -2.86 10.38
CA LEU A 422 24.66 -3.45 9.74
C LEU A 422 25.98 -2.93 10.37
N THR A 423 26.01 -1.67 10.80
CA THR A 423 27.14 -1.10 11.55
C THR A 423 27.33 -1.78 12.90
N ALA A 424 26.25 -2.06 13.64
CA ALA A 424 26.30 -2.78 14.90
C ALA A 424 26.83 -4.22 14.72
N ILE A 425 26.46 -4.90 13.63
CA ILE A 425 27.04 -6.20 13.26
C ILE A 425 28.52 -6.08 12.95
N TYR A 426 28.92 -5.09 12.14
CA TYR A 426 30.33 -4.85 11.79
C TYR A 426 31.18 -4.56 13.02
N ASN A 427 30.66 -3.81 13.98
CA ASN A 427 31.35 -3.51 15.24
C ASN A 427 31.35 -4.67 16.24
N GLY A 428 30.57 -5.72 16.01
CA GLY A 428 30.43 -6.86 16.92
C GLY A 428 29.49 -6.58 18.12
N GLU A 429 28.68 -5.54 18.03
CA GLU A 429 27.64 -5.22 19.03
C GLU A 429 26.42 -6.13 18.91
N LYS A 430 26.20 -6.65 17.70
CA LYS A 430 25.17 -7.62 17.36
C LYS A 430 25.77 -8.79 16.58
N GLU A 431 25.21 -9.97 16.78
CA GLU A 431 25.64 -11.16 16.02
C GLU A 431 24.78 -11.34 14.78
N PRO A 432 25.41 -11.68 13.63
CA PRO A 432 24.69 -11.93 12.38
C PRO A 432 23.92 -13.24 12.41
N SER A 433 22.84 -13.34 11.62
CA SER A 433 22.02 -14.53 11.57
C SER A 433 21.34 -14.72 10.23
N GLN A 434 21.03 -15.96 9.89
CA GLN A 434 20.37 -16.37 8.65
C GLN A 434 18.91 -16.73 8.92
N GLY A 435 18.14 -15.80 9.36
CA GLY A 435 16.67 -15.79 9.42
C GLY A 435 15.94 -17.11 9.64
N ASP A 436 15.14 -17.49 8.67
CA ASP A 436 14.22 -18.64 8.75
C ASP A 436 14.89 -20.00 8.98
N LEU A 437 16.20 -20.12 8.76
CA LEU A 437 16.94 -21.37 8.89
C LEU A 437 17.57 -21.56 10.26
N ASP A 438 17.42 -20.59 11.17
CA ASP A 438 18.07 -20.59 12.49
C ASP A 438 19.59 -20.87 12.43
N THR A 439 20.21 -20.50 11.29
CA THR A 439 21.64 -20.70 11.07
C THR A 439 22.41 -19.46 11.53
N ASP A 440 23.25 -19.60 12.50
CA ASP A 440 24.15 -18.55 12.92
C ASP A 440 25.42 -18.48 12.03
N TYR A 441 26.14 -17.38 12.13
CA TYR A 441 27.38 -17.21 11.38
C TYR A 441 28.43 -18.27 11.70
N ALA A 442 28.48 -18.71 12.97
CA ALA A 442 29.42 -19.76 13.38
C ALA A 442 29.11 -21.11 12.71
N SER A 443 27.86 -21.45 12.50
CA SER A 443 27.46 -22.65 11.73
C SER A 443 27.87 -22.51 10.26
N SER A 444 27.65 -21.36 9.65
CA SER A 444 28.09 -21.07 8.28
C SER A 444 29.61 -21.18 8.11
N VAL A 445 30.38 -20.70 9.11
CA VAL A 445 31.84 -20.83 9.14
C VAL A 445 32.26 -22.30 9.16
N LYS A 446 31.59 -23.16 9.95
CA LYS A 446 31.86 -24.61 9.96
C LYS A 446 31.61 -25.25 8.60
N ASP A 447 30.52 -24.87 7.94
CA ASP A 447 30.21 -25.35 6.59
C ASP A 447 31.30 -24.91 5.56
N ILE A 448 31.80 -23.68 5.70
CA ILE A 448 32.93 -23.20 4.88
C ILE A 448 34.17 -24.03 5.11
N ILE A 449 34.52 -24.32 6.36
CA ILE A 449 35.71 -25.14 6.72
C ILE A 449 35.53 -26.55 6.17
N GLN A 450 34.35 -27.13 6.31
CA GLN A 450 34.06 -28.46 5.78
C GLN A 450 34.13 -28.49 4.25
N SER A 451 33.64 -27.48 3.57
CA SER A 451 33.68 -27.35 2.12
C SER A 451 35.14 -27.25 1.59
N LYS A 452 35.99 -26.54 2.35
CA LYS A 452 37.44 -26.44 2.09
C LYS A 452 38.25 -27.69 2.51
N ARG A 453 37.59 -28.68 3.12
CA ARG A 453 38.19 -29.92 3.62
C ARG A 453 39.37 -29.67 4.56
N LEU A 454 39.29 -28.64 5.40
CA LEU A 454 40.32 -28.32 6.39
C LEU A 454 40.14 -29.17 7.64
N HIS A 455 41.27 -29.63 8.22
CA HIS A 455 41.26 -30.45 9.44
C HIS A 455 42.39 -30.01 10.40
N GLY A 456 42.17 -30.31 11.70
CA GLY A 456 43.15 -30.04 12.73
C GLY A 456 43.54 -28.57 12.89
N PRO A 457 44.82 -28.23 13.15
CA PRO A 457 45.24 -26.85 13.40
C PRO A 457 44.90 -25.83 12.34
N ASP A 458 44.87 -26.26 11.09
CA ASP A 458 44.55 -25.38 9.92
C ASP A 458 43.03 -25.01 9.95
N ALA A 459 42.19 -25.96 10.30
CA ALA A 459 40.76 -25.71 10.50
C ALA A 459 40.50 -24.72 11.64
N GLU A 460 41.16 -24.93 12.79
CA GLU A 460 41.02 -24.03 13.95
C GLU A 460 41.53 -22.61 13.66
N LYS A 461 42.63 -22.49 12.91
CA LYS A 461 43.18 -21.19 12.50
C LYS A 461 42.22 -20.45 11.57
N GLU A 462 41.66 -21.16 10.57
CA GLU A 462 40.71 -20.58 9.62
C GLU A 462 39.39 -20.22 10.31
N GLU A 463 38.91 -21.06 11.23
CA GLU A 463 37.71 -20.76 12.05
C GLU A 463 37.87 -19.47 12.84
N LYS A 464 38.97 -19.33 13.57
CA LYS A 464 39.27 -18.09 14.31
C LYS A 464 39.37 -16.88 13.40
N ARG A 465 39.97 -17.02 12.20
CA ARG A 465 40.06 -15.94 11.21
C ARG A 465 38.66 -15.50 10.73
N LEU A 466 37.82 -16.44 10.31
CA LEU A 466 36.48 -16.17 9.81
C LEU A 466 35.57 -15.60 10.90
N LEU A 467 35.63 -16.13 12.12
CA LEU A 467 34.84 -15.60 13.25
C LEU A 467 35.26 -14.18 13.67
N ALA A 468 36.51 -13.79 13.37
CA ALA A 468 37.01 -12.43 13.59
C ALA A 468 36.78 -11.48 12.40
N ASP A 469 36.32 -11.99 11.27
CA ASP A 469 36.10 -11.23 10.04
C ASP A 469 34.84 -10.37 10.14
N LYS A 470 35.02 -9.08 10.42
CA LYS A 470 33.93 -8.10 10.56
C LYS A 470 33.15 -7.89 9.27
N GLU A 471 33.85 -7.80 8.12
CA GLU A 471 33.22 -7.65 6.81
C GLU A 471 32.44 -8.90 6.45
N GLY A 472 33.01 -10.09 6.67
CA GLY A 472 32.33 -11.36 6.44
C GLY A 472 31.06 -11.51 7.25
N LYS A 473 31.07 -11.11 8.53
CA LYS A 473 29.87 -11.07 9.39
C LYS A 473 28.80 -10.13 8.85
N MET A 474 29.20 -8.92 8.48
CA MET A 474 28.27 -7.91 7.94
C MET A 474 27.69 -8.34 6.60
N LEU A 475 28.50 -8.91 5.71
CA LEU A 475 28.03 -9.43 4.43
C LEU A 475 27.03 -10.58 4.60
N PHE A 476 27.32 -11.51 5.51
CA PHE A 476 26.40 -12.60 5.84
C PHE A 476 25.03 -12.09 6.33
N GLU A 477 25.04 -11.06 7.17
CA GLU A 477 23.80 -10.42 7.64
C GLU A 477 23.07 -9.71 6.49
N LEU A 478 23.79 -8.95 5.68
CA LEU A 478 23.25 -8.20 4.55
C LEU A 478 22.58 -9.14 3.53
N GLU A 479 23.24 -10.23 3.16
CA GLU A 479 22.69 -11.23 2.24
C GLU A 479 21.45 -11.93 2.80
N SER A 480 21.33 -12.01 4.13
CA SER A 480 20.20 -12.62 4.81
C SER A 480 19.01 -11.66 5.00
N VAL A 481 19.29 -10.38 5.30
CA VAL A 481 18.28 -9.36 5.62
C VAL A 481 17.50 -8.91 4.37
N PHE A 482 18.19 -8.65 3.27
CA PHE A 482 17.52 -8.08 2.10
C PHE A 482 16.48 -9.00 1.42
N PRO A 483 16.61 -10.33 1.36
CA PRO A 483 15.53 -11.20 0.88
C PRO A 483 14.23 -11.08 1.66
N ILE A 484 14.29 -10.63 2.92
CA ILE A 484 13.09 -10.35 3.74
C ILE A 484 12.30 -9.17 3.20
N GLY A 485 12.94 -8.25 2.50
CA GLY A 485 12.28 -7.17 1.78
C GLY A 485 11.09 -7.64 0.95
N ASN A 486 11.17 -8.83 0.34
CA ASN A 486 10.06 -9.44 -0.40
C ASN A 486 8.83 -9.74 0.49
N LYS A 487 9.03 -9.98 1.79
CA LYS A 487 7.94 -10.29 2.74
C LYS A 487 7.20 -9.04 3.20
N ILE A 488 7.82 -7.88 3.14
CA ILE A 488 7.27 -6.61 3.65
C ILE A 488 6.75 -5.68 2.55
N THR A 489 6.99 -6.01 1.28
CA THR A 489 6.48 -5.27 0.14
C THR A 489 5.01 -5.57 -0.17
N PHE A 490 4.49 -4.88 -1.15
CA PHE A 490 3.10 -4.95 -1.59
C PHE A 490 2.68 -6.38 -1.98
N GLY A 491 1.52 -6.84 -1.52
CA GLY A 491 1.04 -8.21 -1.67
C GLY A 491 0.79 -8.71 -3.10
N ARG A 492 0.78 -7.85 -4.12
CA ARG A 492 0.66 -8.23 -5.54
C ARG A 492 2.00 -8.16 -6.28
N VAL A 493 2.98 -7.53 -5.68
CA VAL A 493 4.33 -7.39 -6.25
C VAL A 493 5.21 -8.40 -5.54
N SER A 494 5.60 -9.44 -6.24
CA SER A 494 6.36 -10.56 -5.68
C SER A 494 7.86 -10.27 -5.54
N SER A 495 8.33 -9.11 -5.95
CA SER A 495 9.72 -8.70 -5.83
C SER A 495 9.84 -7.37 -5.10
N TYR A 496 10.73 -7.34 -4.12
CA TYR A 496 11.19 -6.14 -3.47
C TYR A 496 11.86 -5.20 -4.48
N VAL A 497 11.46 -3.93 -4.48
CA VAL A 497 12.13 -2.89 -5.28
C VAL A 497 12.52 -1.76 -4.35
N PRO A 498 13.81 -1.60 -4.03
CA PRO A 498 14.30 -0.54 -3.17
C PRO A 498 14.41 0.79 -3.95
N VAL A 499 13.38 1.08 -4.72
CA VAL A 499 13.24 2.28 -5.54
C VAL A 499 11.97 2.98 -5.13
N PHE A 500 12.10 4.18 -4.63
CA PHE A 500 10.96 5.00 -4.26
C PHE A 500 10.29 5.59 -5.51
N ALA A 501 8.98 5.40 -5.61
CA ALA A 501 8.17 5.99 -6.68
C ALA A 501 6.92 6.67 -6.08
N ASP A 502 6.52 7.81 -6.61
CA ASP A 502 5.34 8.55 -6.17
C ASP A 502 4.05 7.72 -6.26
N SER A 503 3.96 6.87 -7.29
CA SER A 503 2.85 5.94 -7.47
C SER A 503 2.69 4.90 -6.35
N ASN A 504 3.72 4.71 -5.53
CA ASN A 504 3.69 3.83 -4.36
C ASN A 504 3.14 4.54 -3.12
N VAL A 505 3.06 5.87 -3.14
CA VAL A 505 2.66 6.68 -1.97
C VAL A 505 1.33 7.37 -2.27
N GLN A 506 0.26 6.85 -1.70
CA GLN A 506 -1.09 7.43 -1.80
C GLN A 506 -1.38 8.46 -0.71
N ARG A 507 -0.48 8.61 0.28
CA ARG A 507 -0.61 9.55 1.41
C ARG A 507 0.57 10.51 1.41
N SER A 508 0.47 11.58 2.19
CA SER A 508 1.62 12.46 2.43
C SER A 508 2.83 11.65 2.89
N LEU A 509 3.98 11.91 2.28
CA LEU A 509 5.24 11.24 2.61
C LEU A 509 5.58 11.33 4.11
N LYS A 510 5.33 12.50 4.73
CA LYS A 510 5.54 12.72 6.17
C LYS A 510 4.73 11.75 7.04
N THR A 511 3.52 11.37 6.61
CA THR A 511 2.69 10.40 7.35
C THR A 511 3.07 8.96 7.09
N SER A 512 3.66 8.68 5.93
CA SER A 512 4.11 7.34 5.53
C SER A 512 5.48 6.98 6.09
N LEU A 513 6.33 7.99 6.35
CA LEU A 513 7.65 7.77 6.93
C LEU A 513 7.54 7.20 8.34
N VAL A 514 8.27 6.14 8.59
CA VAL A 514 8.37 5.48 9.90
C VAL A 514 9.64 5.96 10.59
N THR A 515 9.49 6.60 11.73
CA THR A 515 10.59 7.06 12.57
C THR A 515 10.70 6.19 13.82
N ALA A 516 11.85 6.24 14.49
CA ALA A 516 12.06 5.55 15.78
C ALA A 516 11.06 6.02 16.84
N ASP A 517 10.78 7.33 16.92
CA ASP A 517 9.81 7.88 17.86
C ASP A 517 8.41 7.30 17.62
N LYS A 518 7.96 7.28 16.35
CA LYS A 518 6.64 6.75 15.98
C LYS A 518 6.51 5.25 16.33
N LEU A 519 7.56 4.46 16.10
CA LEU A 519 7.57 3.05 16.50
C LEU A 519 7.53 2.91 18.01
N SER A 520 8.34 3.69 18.72
CA SER A 520 8.42 3.68 20.18
C SER A 520 7.10 4.07 20.84
N GLU A 521 6.44 5.12 20.35
CA GLU A 521 5.10 5.52 20.83
C GLU A 521 4.09 4.39 20.69
N VAL A 522 4.05 3.74 19.52
CA VAL A 522 3.11 2.63 19.30
C VAL A 522 3.47 1.40 20.13
N MET A 523 4.75 1.11 20.34
CA MET A 523 5.17 0.04 21.26
C MET A 523 4.70 0.31 22.69
N ASP A 524 4.86 1.55 23.17
CA ASP A 524 4.38 1.95 24.49
C ASP A 524 2.85 1.81 24.62
N GLU A 525 2.11 2.15 23.54
CA GLU A 525 0.66 1.94 23.49
C GLU A 525 0.29 0.45 23.56
N ILE A 526 1.03 -0.42 22.87
CA ILE A 526 0.81 -1.87 22.93
C ILE A 526 1.06 -2.38 24.33
N LEU A 527 2.19 -2.00 24.97
CA LEU A 527 2.56 -2.43 26.32
C LEU A 527 1.57 -1.91 27.38
N LYS A 528 0.96 -0.73 27.17
CA LYS A 528 -0.13 -0.22 28.01
C LYS A 528 -1.41 -1.05 27.93
N LEU A 529 -1.61 -1.83 26.87
CA LEU A 529 -2.78 -2.68 26.67
C LEU A 529 -2.50 -4.16 26.91
N ASP A 530 -1.31 -4.62 26.56
CA ASP A 530 -0.82 -5.98 26.80
C ASP A 530 0.63 -5.90 27.33
N PHE A 531 0.79 -5.81 28.64
CA PHE A 531 2.10 -5.74 29.28
C PHE A 531 2.94 -7.00 29.04
N SER A 532 2.32 -8.11 28.61
CA SER A 532 2.98 -9.37 28.31
C SER A 532 3.39 -9.52 26.84
N ALA A 533 3.16 -8.50 25.98
CA ALA A 533 3.33 -8.58 24.52
C ALA A 533 4.71 -9.09 24.08
N PHE A 534 5.75 -8.67 24.75
CA PHE A 534 7.15 -9.02 24.45
C PHE A 534 7.78 -9.90 25.52
N HIS A 535 6.99 -10.78 26.13
CA HIS A 535 7.49 -11.79 27.06
C HIS A 535 7.45 -13.17 26.43
N ARG A 536 8.35 -14.02 26.86
CA ARG A 536 8.33 -15.45 26.53
C ARG A 536 8.43 -16.29 27.78
N GLU A 537 7.81 -17.45 27.76
CA GLU A 537 7.98 -18.47 28.79
C GLU A 537 9.37 -19.10 28.69
N VAL A 538 10.06 -19.21 29.79
CA VAL A 538 11.32 -19.96 29.92
C VAL A 538 11.19 -20.98 31.02
N VAL A 539 11.90 -22.11 30.92
CA VAL A 539 11.98 -23.10 31.96
C VAL A 539 13.19 -22.75 32.85
N TYR A 540 12.90 -22.39 34.08
CA TYR A 540 13.90 -22.10 35.08
C TYR A 540 14.11 -23.31 35.98
N SER A 541 15.34 -23.69 36.24
CA SER A 541 15.74 -24.71 37.22
C SER A 541 16.99 -24.30 37.92
N ASN A 542 17.05 -24.59 39.23
CA ASN A 542 18.23 -24.32 40.07
C ASN A 542 18.37 -25.41 41.11
N GLN A 543 19.36 -26.27 40.94
CA GLN A 543 19.58 -27.41 41.82
C GLN A 543 19.98 -26.98 43.22
N GLU A 544 20.75 -25.90 43.36
CA GLU A 544 21.20 -25.39 44.65
C GLU A 544 20.06 -24.87 45.54
N LEU A 545 18.99 -24.38 44.87
CA LEU A 545 17.78 -23.87 45.50
C LEU A 545 16.64 -24.91 45.54
N GLU A 546 16.94 -26.15 45.17
CA GLU A 546 15.97 -27.24 45.08
C GLU A 546 14.78 -26.93 44.15
N ILE A 547 15.00 -26.11 43.14
CA ILE A 547 14.00 -25.79 42.11
C ILE A 547 14.19 -26.75 40.91
N ASN A 548 13.34 -27.76 40.79
CA ASN A 548 13.44 -28.75 39.73
C ASN A 548 13.08 -28.17 38.39
N SER A 549 11.95 -27.46 38.30
CA SER A 549 11.45 -26.81 37.10
C SER A 549 10.31 -25.85 37.44
N THR A 550 10.41 -24.61 37.02
CA THR A 550 9.30 -23.65 37.06
C THR A 550 9.28 -22.84 35.76
N GLN A 551 8.11 -22.36 35.35
CA GLN A 551 7.98 -21.46 34.22
C GLN A 551 8.05 -20.02 34.69
N LEU A 552 8.85 -19.23 34.00
CA LEU A 552 8.97 -17.78 34.21
C LEU A 552 8.67 -17.07 32.87
N ASP A 553 8.07 -15.89 32.97
CA ASP A 553 7.85 -15.00 31.85
C ASP A 553 8.98 -13.98 31.82
N VAL A 554 9.85 -14.09 30.81
CA VAL A 554 11.01 -13.22 30.64
C VAL A 554 10.77 -12.24 29.52
N GLU A 555 11.02 -10.97 29.79
CA GLU A 555 10.95 -9.93 28.77
C GLU A 555 12.02 -10.16 27.69
N VAL A 556 11.59 -10.15 26.44
CA VAL A 556 12.45 -10.29 25.26
C VAL A 556 12.02 -9.23 24.25
N MET A 557 12.57 -8.02 24.40
CA MET A 557 12.30 -6.93 23.46
C MET A 557 12.91 -7.26 22.10
N PRO A 558 12.11 -7.23 21.01
CA PRO A 558 12.63 -7.44 19.66
C PRO A 558 13.45 -6.25 19.19
N ASN A 559 14.36 -6.49 18.23
CA ASN A 559 14.99 -5.42 17.48
C ASN A 559 14.13 -5.09 16.26
N PHE A 560 13.82 -3.82 16.07
CA PHE A 560 13.13 -3.30 14.88
C PHE A 560 14.15 -2.77 13.90
N ILE A 561 14.07 -3.21 12.65
CA ILE A 561 15.00 -2.82 11.59
C ILE A 561 14.20 -2.16 10.47
N LEU A 562 14.46 -0.88 10.23
CA LEU A 562 13.82 -0.08 9.19
C LEU A 562 14.52 -0.32 7.85
N MET A 563 13.80 -0.96 6.94
CA MET A 563 14.30 -1.33 5.61
C MET A 563 14.10 -0.20 4.59
N PRO A 564 15.04 0.01 3.66
CA PRO A 564 14.98 1.08 2.68
C PRO A 564 13.97 0.77 1.55
N ASN A 565 12.70 0.71 1.87
CA ASN A 565 11.64 0.41 0.91
C ASN A 565 10.28 1.00 1.29
N VAL A 566 9.33 0.85 0.36
CA VAL A 566 7.91 1.14 0.57
C VAL A 566 7.17 -0.18 0.78
N GLY A 567 6.30 -0.25 1.77
CA GLY A 567 5.57 -1.48 2.05
C GLY A 567 4.29 -1.30 2.85
N VAL A 568 3.56 -2.42 3.00
CA VAL A 568 2.26 -2.50 3.68
C VAL A 568 2.24 -3.54 4.80
N ARG A 569 3.38 -4.12 5.14
CA ARG A 569 3.50 -5.08 6.26
C ARG A 569 4.86 -4.98 6.90
N GLY A 570 4.90 -5.36 8.18
CA GLY A 570 6.13 -5.77 8.82
C GLY A 570 6.36 -7.28 8.64
N ALA A 571 7.55 -7.75 8.95
CA ALA A 571 7.91 -9.15 9.00
C ALA A 571 8.68 -9.48 10.27
N LEU A 572 8.30 -10.57 10.90
CA LEU A 572 9.02 -11.13 12.03
C LEU A 572 10.08 -12.10 11.53
N TRP A 573 11.31 -11.85 11.92
CA TRP A 573 12.43 -12.75 11.71
C TRP A 573 12.98 -13.25 13.06
N GLN A 574 12.90 -14.53 13.28
CA GLN A 574 13.26 -15.13 14.57
C GLN A 574 14.47 -16.02 14.48
N GLU A 575 15.36 -15.82 15.43
CA GLU A 575 16.52 -16.64 15.67
C GLU A 575 16.36 -17.54 16.89
N ILE A 576 15.21 -18.11 17.13
CA ILE A 576 15.02 -18.87 18.37
C ILE A 576 15.29 -20.33 18.13
N GLU A 577 16.42 -20.82 18.57
CA GLU A 577 16.70 -22.24 18.71
C GLU A 577 16.46 -22.70 20.15
N GLY A 578 15.65 -23.73 20.30
CA GLY A 578 15.43 -24.41 21.56
C GLY A 578 14.75 -23.57 22.65
N ARG A 579 14.53 -24.20 23.81
CA ARG A 579 13.73 -23.65 24.91
C ARG A 579 14.43 -22.54 25.71
N ASN A 580 15.75 -22.51 25.69
CA ASN A 580 16.56 -21.68 26.59
C ASN A 580 17.27 -20.51 25.90
N ARG A 581 16.98 -20.22 24.67
CA ARG A 581 17.69 -19.17 23.94
C ARG A 581 17.12 -17.80 24.24
N ASN A 582 17.94 -16.88 24.75
CA ASN A 582 17.60 -15.52 25.14
C ASN A 582 17.94 -14.50 24.02
N THR A 583 17.75 -14.86 22.77
CA THR A 583 17.98 -13.94 21.65
C THR A 583 16.74 -13.12 21.37
N SER A 584 16.92 -11.81 21.22
CA SER A 584 15.88 -10.90 20.75
C SER A 584 15.48 -11.25 19.31
N ALA A 585 14.21 -11.34 19.05
CA ALA A 585 13.70 -11.47 17.68
C ALA A 585 14.00 -10.20 16.89
N ARG A 586 14.00 -10.31 15.56
CA ARG A 586 14.12 -9.19 14.63
C ARG A 586 12.79 -8.95 13.97
N MET A 587 12.36 -7.69 13.92
CA MET A 587 11.16 -7.24 13.26
C MET A 587 11.54 -6.25 12.17
N PHE A 588 11.26 -6.59 10.92
CA PHE A 588 11.54 -5.74 9.78
C PHE A 588 10.33 -4.87 9.45
N PHE A 589 10.58 -3.61 9.24
CA PHE A 589 9.56 -2.64 8.89
C PHE A 589 10.04 -1.78 7.71
N PRO A 590 9.19 -1.45 6.73
CA PRO A 590 9.60 -0.55 5.65
C PRO A 590 9.75 0.88 6.17
N ALA A 591 10.74 1.61 5.65
CA ALA A 591 10.92 3.03 5.98
C ALA A 591 9.70 3.88 5.60
N PHE A 592 8.96 3.45 4.57
CA PHE A 592 7.70 4.08 4.17
C PHE A 592 6.56 3.08 4.29
N TYR A 593 5.70 3.30 5.28
CA TYR A 593 4.56 2.43 5.54
C TYR A 593 3.25 3.07 5.09
N LEU A 594 2.49 2.37 4.24
CA LEU A 594 1.33 2.95 3.54
C LEU A 594 0.00 2.80 4.29
N GLU A 595 -0.05 1.96 5.32
CA GLU A 595 -1.28 1.68 6.08
C GLU A 595 -1.15 2.18 7.54
N ASP A 596 -1.97 1.65 8.44
CA ASP A 596 -1.94 1.98 9.87
C ASP A 596 -0.76 1.30 10.58
N THR A 597 0.21 2.10 10.99
CA THR A 597 1.42 1.64 11.70
C THR A 597 1.09 0.93 13.00
N LYS A 598 0.08 1.39 13.76
CA LYS A 598 -0.36 0.77 15.00
C LYS A 598 -0.89 -0.64 14.77
N GLN A 599 -1.79 -0.78 13.80
CA GLN A 599 -2.34 -2.10 13.46
C GLN A 599 -1.24 -3.07 12.99
N ALA A 600 -0.28 -2.57 12.21
CA ALA A 600 0.85 -3.38 11.75
C ALA A 600 1.74 -3.88 12.90
N LEU A 601 2.07 -3.02 13.85
CA LEU A 601 2.87 -3.39 15.01
C LEU A 601 2.12 -4.35 15.95
N ILE A 602 0.81 -4.15 16.14
CA ILE A 602 -0.01 -5.12 16.89
C ILE A 602 0.01 -6.50 16.19
N ARG A 603 -0.06 -6.53 14.86
CA ARG A 603 0.08 -7.80 14.09
C ARG A 603 1.43 -8.46 14.35
N LEU A 604 2.52 -7.71 14.28
CA LEU A 604 3.86 -8.23 14.55
C LEU A 604 4.01 -8.73 15.98
N ALA A 605 3.47 -8.00 16.97
CA ALA A 605 3.44 -8.43 18.36
C ALA A 605 2.65 -9.74 18.52
N GLY A 606 1.51 -9.89 17.85
CA GLY A 606 0.75 -11.13 17.83
C GLY A 606 1.52 -12.29 17.16
N GLU A 607 2.19 -12.05 16.05
CA GLU A 607 3.06 -13.06 15.42
C GLU A 607 4.19 -13.47 16.34
N PHE A 608 4.84 -12.49 17.00
CA PHE A 608 5.89 -12.71 17.98
C PHE A 608 5.40 -13.60 19.14
N ARG A 609 4.27 -13.27 19.75
CA ARG A 609 3.69 -14.06 20.84
C ARG A 609 3.42 -15.51 20.42
N TRP A 610 2.81 -15.69 19.24
CA TRP A 610 2.53 -17.03 18.74
C TRP A 610 3.81 -17.84 18.54
N GLU A 611 4.78 -17.27 17.85
CA GLU A 611 6.02 -17.99 17.54
C GLU A 611 6.87 -18.23 18.79
N MET A 612 6.94 -17.28 19.74
CA MET A 612 7.63 -17.46 20.99
C MET A 612 7.03 -18.61 21.80
N CYS A 613 5.71 -18.63 21.98
CA CYS A 613 5.03 -19.72 22.66
C CYS A 613 5.27 -21.06 21.94
N LYS A 614 5.10 -21.09 20.62
CA LYS A 614 5.31 -22.30 19.81
C LYS A 614 6.73 -22.85 19.95
N ARG A 615 7.74 -22.00 19.93
CA ARG A 615 9.15 -22.39 20.05
C ARG A 615 9.48 -22.92 21.45
N VAL A 616 9.00 -22.26 22.49
CA VAL A 616 9.18 -22.71 23.88
C VAL A 616 8.54 -24.08 24.10
N GLN A 617 7.32 -24.29 23.61
CA GLN A 617 6.60 -25.57 23.76
C GLN A 617 7.20 -26.69 22.87
N GLY A 618 7.92 -26.32 21.78
CA GLY A 618 8.55 -27.29 20.88
C GLY A 618 7.51 -28.26 20.29
N ALA A 619 7.76 -29.57 20.36
CA ALA A 619 6.85 -30.60 19.84
C ALA A 619 5.45 -30.61 20.49
N ARG A 620 5.28 -29.96 21.64
CA ARG A 620 4.01 -29.93 22.40
C ARG A 620 3.17 -28.67 22.11
N TRP A 621 3.59 -27.83 21.20
CA TRP A 621 2.96 -26.53 20.90
C TRP A 621 1.45 -26.60 20.56
N SER A 622 0.97 -27.74 20.09
CA SER A 622 -0.43 -27.99 19.74
C SER A 622 -1.09 -29.09 20.58
N ASP A 623 -0.42 -29.59 21.64
CA ASP A 623 -0.91 -30.67 22.48
C ASP A 623 -1.84 -30.14 23.57
N ALA A 624 -3.11 -30.51 23.52
CA ALA A 624 -4.14 -30.08 24.47
C ALA A 624 -3.87 -30.51 25.92
N THR A 625 -2.98 -31.48 26.16
CA THR A 625 -2.58 -31.91 27.53
C THR A 625 -1.58 -30.98 28.19
N TYR A 626 -0.98 -30.07 27.42
CA TYR A 626 -0.06 -29.04 27.87
C TYR A 626 -0.63 -27.64 27.56
N PRO A 627 -1.48 -27.07 28.45
CA PRO A 627 -2.12 -25.80 28.22
C PRO A 627 -1.10 -24.70 27.96
N SER A 628 -1.23 -24.02 26.82
CA SER A 628 -0.45 -22.86 26.40
C SER A 628 -1.26 -22.05 25.41
N LEU A 629 -0.84 -20.83 25.13
CA LEU A 629 -1.50 -19.98 24.12
C LEU A 629 -1.73 -20.74 22.81
N THR A 630 -0.68 -21.36 22.29
CA THR A 630 -0.75 -22.03 20.97
C THR A 630 -1.56 -23.32 21.01
N SER A 631 -1.45 -24.12 22.09
CA SER A 631 -2.19 -25.39 22.17
C SER A 631 -3.69 -25.17 22.39
N GLU A 632 -4.08 -24.21 23.24
CA GLU A 632 -5.50 -23.91 23.45
C GLU A 632 -6.14 -23.26 22.23
N TYR A 633 -5.43 -22.35 21.57
CA TYR A 633 -5.92 -21.71 20.36
C TYR A 633 -6.01 -22.69 19.19
N PHE A 634 -5.01 -23.56 19.04
CA PHE A 634 -5.03 -24.64 18.06
C PHE A 634 -6.21 -25.58 18.28
N THR A 635 -6.41 -26.05 19.50
CA THR A 635 -7.53 -26.93 19.89
C THR A 635 -8.88 -26.25 19.62
N TYR A 636 -9.02 -24.99 19.98
CA TYR A 636 -10.22 -24.21 19.71
C TYR A 636 -10.54 -24.17 18.21
N LEU A 637 -9.56 -23.82 17.36
CA LEU A 637 -9.78 -23.72 15.92
C LEU A 637 -9.95 -25.10 15.24
N GLN A 638 -9.31 -26.14 15.74
CA GLN A 638 -9.45 -27.48 15.19
C GLN A 638 -10.81 -28.10 15.50
N PHE A 639 -11.31 -27.88 16.72
CA PHE A 639 -12.53 -28.54 17.21
C PHE A 639 -13.72 -27.57 17.39
N TYR A 640 -13.72 -26.39 16.76
CA TYR A 640 -14.76 -25.38 16.92
C TYR A 640 -16.17 -25.91 16.64
N ARG A 641 -16.32 -26.89 15.72
CA ARG A 641 -17.63 -27.47 15.35
C ARG A 641 -18.28 -28.17 16.53
N ASN A 642 -17.48 -28.84 17.35
CA ASN A 642 -17.94 -29.62 18.50
C ASN A 642 -17.98 -28.80 19.79
N ASN A 643 -17.51 -27.55 19.77
CA ASN A 643 -17.48 -26.70 20.96
C ASN A 643 -18.89 -26.26 21.35
N LYS A 644 -19.29 -26.55 22.59
CA LYS A 644 -20.64 -26.27 23.12
C LYS A 644 -20.82 -24.79 23.51
N ASP A 645 -19.73 -24.07 23.77
CA ASP A 645 -19.74 -22.64 24.13
C ASP A 645 -19.90 -21.73 22.92
N LEU A 646 -19.89 -22.26 21.71
CA LEU A 646 -20.07 -21.52 20.47
C LEU A 646 -21.50 -21.71 19.92
N SER A 647 -22.19 -20.60 19.66
CA SER A 647 -23.45 -20.58 18.90
C SER A 647 -23.23 -21.03 17.45
N MET A 648 -24.29 -21.34 16.71
CA MET A 648 -24.18 -21.71 15.29
C MET A 648 -23.59 -20.58 14.45
N ASP A 649 -23.96 -19.32 14.73
CA ASP A 649 -23.43 -18.14 14.05
C ASP A 649 -21.93 -17.96 14.35
N ALA A 650 -21.52 -18.13 15.60
CA ALA A 650 -20.11 -18.09 15.99
C ALA A 650 -19.31 -19.19 15.27
N LYS A 651 -19.84 -20.40 15.16
CA LYS A 651 -19.18 -21.49 14.40
C LYS A 651 -19.03 -21.16 12.91
N SER A 652 -20.05 -20.53 12.32
CA SER A 652 -19.99 -20.06 10.93
C SER A 652 -18.94 -18.96 10.73
N SER A 653 -18.86 -17.99 11.68
CA SER A 653 -17.83 -16.95 11.67
C SER A 653 -16.43 -17.55 11.75
N VAL A 654 -16.17 -18.46 12.70
CA VAL A 654 -14.87 -19.14 12.86
C VAL A 654 -14.49 -19.91 11.58
N LYS A 655 -15.44 -20.59 10.95
CA LYS A 655 -15.19 -21.25 9.65
C LYS A 655 -14.72 -20.24 8.60
N THR A 656 -15.38 -19.11 8.51
CA THR A 656 -15.06 -18.05 7.54
C THR A 656 -13.68 -17.46 7.83
N GLU A 657 -13.33 -17.21 9.10
CA GLU A 657 -12.01 -16.72 9.52
C GLU A 657 -10.90 -17.70 9.14
N ILE A 658 -11.09 -19.01 9.41
CA ILE A 658 -10.14 -20.05 9.03
C ILE A 658 -9.95 -20.09 7.50
N MET A 659 -11.03 -20.00 6.73
CA MET A 659 -10.97 -19.98 5.27
C MET A 659 -10.24 -18.75 4.74
N ARG A 660 -10.52 -17.56 5.27
CA ARG A 660 -9.84 -16.30 4.91
C ARG A 660 -8.34 -16.37 5.24
N ALA A 661 -8.00 -16.99 6.35
CA ALA A 661 -6.63 -17.24 6.76
C ALA A 661 -5.95 -18.40 6.02
N ARG A 662 -6.58 -18.99 4.98
CA ARG A 662 -6.07 -20.12 4.20
C ARG A 662 -5.65 -21.32 5.08
N ASN A 663 -6.42 -21.61 6.14
CA ASN A 663 -6.16 -22.62 7.16
C ASN A 663 -4.87 -22.41 7.98
N VAL A 664 -4.32 -21.21 8.01
CA VAL A 664 -3.18 -20.85 8.85
C VAL A 664 -3.69 -20.33 10.20
N TYR A 665 -3.68 -21.16 11.24
CA TYR A 665 -4.23 -20.84 12.56
C TYR A 665 -3.53 -19.66 13.23
N ARG A 666 -2.22 -19.49 13.03
CA ARG A 666 -1.48 -18.29 13.45
C ARG A 666 -2.12 -17.01 12.92
N ALA A 667 -2.50 -16.98 11.63
CA ALA A 667 -3.11 -15.80 11.04
C ALA A 667 -4.50 -15.48 11.64
N VAL A 668 -5.27 -16.51 12.01
CA VAL A 668 -6.54 -16.31 12.75
C VAL A 668 -6.27 -15.70 14.13
N PHE A 669 -5.31 -16.28 14.87
CA PHE A 669 -4.90 -15.73 16.16
C PHE A 669 -4.46 -14.26 16.06
N VAL A 670 -3.60 -13.94 15.09
CA VAL A 670 -3.08 -12.57 14.90
C VAL A 670 -4.21 -11.59 14.58
N ASN A 671 -5.18 -11.97 13.75
CA ASN A 671 -6.34 -11.12 13.49
C ASN A 671 -7.16 -10.88 14.77
N ASN A 672 -7.39 -11.93 15.54
CA ASN A 672 -8.13 -11.82 16.79
C ASN A 672 -7.33 -11.06 17.88
N TYR A 673 -5.99 -11.12 17.85
CA TYR A 673 -5.15 -10.30 18.71
C TYR A 673 -5.23 -8.80 18.36
N VAL A 674 -5.33 -8.48 17.06
CA VAL A 674 -5.63 -7.11 16.64
C VAL A 674 -6.98 -6.65 17.16
N ASP A 675 -8.03 -7.47 17.01
CA ASP A 675 -9.36 -7.16 17.52
C ASP A 675 -9.34 -7.00 19.07
N TRP A 676 -8.55 -7.82 19.76
CA TRP A 676 -8.36 -7.77 21.22
C TRP A 676 -7.79 -6.41 21.66
N LEU A 677 -6.70 -5.96 21.04
CA LEU A 677 -6.03 -4.71 21.44
C LEU A 677 -6.68 -3.44 20.86
N MET A 678 -7.31 -3.51 19.69
CA MET A 678 -7.90 -2.33 19.06
C MET A 678 -9.33 -2.04 19.54
N TYR A 679 -10.11 -3.08 19.82
CA TYR A 679 -11.55 -2.95 20.06
C TYR A 679 -12.01 -3.50 21.40
N GLU A 680 -11.62 -4.73 21.74
CA GLU A 680 -12.09 -5.39 22.98
C GLU A 680 -11.60 -4.66 24.23
N CYS A 681 -10.41 -4.05 24.19
CA CYS A 681 -9.90 -3.22 25.29
C CYS A 681 -10.86 -2.08 25.69
N ASN A 682 -11.71 -1.61 24.75
CA ASN A 682 -12.70 -0.58 24.98
C ASN A 682 -14.13 -1.13 25.20
N GLY A 683 -14.28 -2.47 25.31
CA GLY A 683 -15.56 -3.14 25.50
C GLY A 683 -16.37 -3.39 24.21
N SER A 684 -15.79 -3.08 23.03
CA SER A 684 -16.39 -3.41 21.73
C SER A 684 -16.19 -4.90 21.41
N GLN A 685 -17.28 -5.65 21.48
CA GLN A 685 -17.24 -7.12 21.31
C GLN A 685 -17.00 -7.50 19.83
N ARG A 686 -15.83 -8.01 19.54
CA ARG A 686 -15.44 -8.55 18.24
C ARG A 686 -15.17 -10.05 18.27
N LEU A 687 -14.65 -10.53 19.40
CA LEU A 687 -14.32 -11.93 19.58
C LEU A 687 -15.51 -12.74 20.08
N ASN A 688 -15.57 -14.01 19.73
CA ASN A 688 -16.51 -14.93 20.38
C ASN A 688 -16.03 -15.29 21.80
N LYS A 689 -16.91 -15.91 22.60
CA LYS A 689 -16.68 -16.24 24.01
C LYS A 689 -15.38 -17.05 24.23
N VAL A 690 -15.10 -18.02 23.34
CA VAL A 690 -13.96 -18.92 23.50
C VAL A 690 -12.63 -18.20 23.19
N ALA A 691 -12.57 -17.48 22.08
CA ALA A 691 -11.40 -16.68 21.72
C ALA A 691 -11.10 -15.63 22.81
N ARG A 692 -12.14 -14.91 23.29
CA ARG A 692 -12.00 -13.93 24.37
C ARG A 692 -11.45 -14.55 25.66
N LYS A 693 -11.89 -15.76 26.01
CA LYS A 693 -11.38 -16.46 27.19
C LYS A 693 -9.89 -16.76 27.06
N ILE A 694 -9.44 -17.27 25.91
CA ILE A 694 -8.02 -17.57 25.66
C ILE A 694 -7.20 -16.27 25.67
N MET A 695 -7.68 -15.20 25.01
CA MET A 695 -7.00 -13.92 25.01
C MET A 695 -6.86 -13.33 26.42
N ALA A 696 -7.93 -13.35 27.23
CA ALA A 696 -7.89 -12.86 28.61
C ALA A 696 -6.86 -13.62 29.46
N MET A 697 -6.64 -14.90 29.16
CA MET A 697 -5.70 -15.75 29.88
C MET A 697 -4.24 -15.49 29.51
N TYR A 698 -3.95 -15.45 28.21
CA TYR A 698 -2.58 -15.43 27.69
C TYR A 698 -2.10 -14.07 27.19
N CYS A 699 -3.02 -13.12 26.96
CA CYS A 699 -2.74 -11.75 26.52
C CYS A 699 -3.49 -10.76 27.45
N PRO A 700 -3.18 -10.77 28.77
CA PRO A 700 -3.98 -10.07 29.76
C PRO A 700 -3.87 -8.56 29.61
N PHE A 701 -5.01 -7.88 29.74
CA PHE A 701 -5.03 -6.43 29.93
C PHE A 701 -4.48 -6.06 31.33
N PRO A 702 -3.95 -4.83 31.50
CA PRO A 702 -3.56 -4.31 32.79
C PRO A 702 -4.78 -4.15 33.71
N GLU A 703 -4.55 -4.03 35.02
CA GLU A 703 -5.59 -4.00 36.05
C GLU A 703 -6.67 -2.95 35.77
N GLU A 704 -6.31 -1.74 35.41
CA GLU A 704 -7.25 -0.65 35.10
C GLU A 704 -8.25 -1.01 33.99
N VAL A 705 -7.75 -1.67 32.92
CA VAL A 705 -8.60 -2.12 31.81
C VAL A 705 -9.48 -3.28 32.23
N ARG A 706 -8.93 -4.23 33.03
CA ARG A 706 -9.69 -5.37 33.55
C ARG A 706 -10.82 -4.92 34.48
N GLU A 707 -10.57 -3.98 35.38
CA GLU A 707 -11.60 -3.42 36.28
C GLU A 707 -12.73 -2.77 35.48
N ARG A 708 -12.39 -1.92 34.52
CA ARG A 708 -13.37 -1.27 33.64
C ARG A 708 -14.24 -2.28 32.88
N LEU A 709 -13.63 -3.35 32.36
CA LEU A 709 -14.34 -4.40 31.61
C LEU A 709 -15.12 -5.37 32.50
N SER A 710 -14.74 -5.52 33.77
CA SER A 710 -15.34 -6.49 34.72
C SER A 710 -16.84 -6.28 34.94
N THR A 711 -17.35 -5.06 34.76
CA THR A 711 -18.76 -4.69 34.83
C THR A 711 -19.59 -5.26 33.69
N ASN A 712 -18.96 -5.60 32.57
CA ASN A 712 -19.63 -6.18 31.41
C ASN A 712 -19.68 -7.73 31.55
N PRO A 713 -20.91 -8.34 31.52
CA PRO A 713 -21.08 -9.78 31.72
C PRO A 713 -20.24 -10.65 30.76
N GLN A 714 -19.95 -10.17 29.55
CA GLN A 714 -19.19 -10.90 28.54
C GLN A 714 -17.68 -11.05 28.89
N TYR A 715 -17.16 -10.16 29.73
CA TYR A 715 -15.77 -10.15 30.17
C TYR A 715 -15.60 -10.68 31.59
N SER A 716 -16.65 -10.59 32.42
CA SER A 716 -16.60 -10.93 33.84
C SER A 716 -16.09 -12.33 34.12
N GLU A 717 -16.58 -13.34 33.39
CA GLU A 717 -16.18 -14.75 33.57
C GLU A 717 -14.72 -14.99 33.16
N PRO A 718 -14.25 -14.61 31.94
CA PRO A 718 -12.85 -14.78 31.56
C PRO A 718 -11.85 -14.07 32.48
N LEU A 719 -12.16 -12.83 32.89
CA LEU A 719 -11.27 -12.05 33.74
C LEU A 719 -11.19 -12.64 35.15
N LYS A 720 -12.31 -13.08 35.77
CA LYS A 720 -12.30 -13.75 37.06
C LYS A 720 -11.47 -15.05 37.05
N LEU A 721 -11.58 -15.83 35.96
CA LEU A 721 -10.80 -17.06 35.81
C LEU A 721 -9.30 -16.75 35.76
N ARG A 722 -8.90 -15.77 34.98
CA ARG A 722 -7.51 -15.31 34.88
C ARG A 722 -6.99 -14.84 36.26
N ASP A 723 -7.76 -13.99 36.96
CA ASP A 723 -7.37 -13.46 38.24
C ASP A 723 -7.22 -14.57 39.30
N LEU A 724 -8.05 -15.61 39.25
CA LEU A 724 -7.93 -16.78 40.13
C LEU A 724 -6.62 -17.55 39.85
N GLN A 725 -6.32 -17.80 38.56
CA GLN A 725 -5.08 -18.50 38.21
C GLN A 725 -3.85 -17.67 38.54
N ASN A 726 -3.90 -16.35 38.34
CA ASN A 726 -2.81 -15.45 38.70
C ASN A 726 -2.55 -15.44 40.24
N LYS A 727 -3.60 -15.38 41.04
CA LYS A 727 -3.46 -15.51 42.53
C LYS A 727 -2.83 -16.82 42.93
N GLN A 728 -3.17 -17.93 42.28
CA GLN A 728 -2.55 -19.22 42.52
C GLN A 728 -1.05 -19.23 42.13
N ALA A 729 -0.70 -18.59 40.98
CA ALA A 729 0.69 -18.45 40.57
C ALA A 729 1.52 -17.60 41.54
N ILE A 730 0.99 -16.46 41.99
CA ILE A 730 1.60 -15.57 42.98
C ILE A 730 1.82 -16.35 44.31
N GLN A 731 0.82 -17.09 44.78
CA GLN A 731 0.94 -17.88 46.01
C GLN A 731 2.02 -18.97 45.88
N LYS A 732 2.06 -19.68 44.74
CA LYS A 732 3.04 -20.72 44.46
C LYS A 732 4.46 -20.13 44.44
N LEU A 733 4.66 -19.00 43.76
CA LEU A 733 5.96 -18.33 43.69
C LEU A 733 6.37 -17.73 45.03
N GLY A 734 5.43 -17.13 45.77
CA GLY A 734 5.67 -16.63 47.12
C GLY A 734 6.13 -17.72 48.09
N ASN A 735 5.49 -18.91 48.04
CA ASN A 735 5.92 -20.06 48.86
C ASN A 735 7.34 -20.53 48.45
N MET A 736 7.70 -20.46 47.19
CA MET A 736 9.05 -20.80 46.72
C MET A 736 10.08 -19.80 47.21
N ILE A 737 9.80 -18.49 47.13
CA ILE A 737 10.66 -17.42 47.65
C ILE A 737 10.86 -17.58 49.17
N GLN A 738 9.79 -17.80 49.94
CA GLN A 738 9.88 -18.04 51.39
C GLN A 738 10.70 -19.28 51.76
N LYS A 739 10.69 -20.33 50.91
CA LYS A 739 11.53 -21.50 51.09
C LYS A 739 13.01 -21.15 50.91
N ILE A 740 13.34 -20.34 49.90
CA ILE A 740 14.72 -19.87 49.65
C ILE A 740 15.22 -19.00 50.80
N ASP A 741 14.39 -18.07 51.29
CA ASP A 741 14.72 -17.21 52.45
C ASP A 741 15.02 -18.04 53.72
N LYS A 742 14.25 -19.14 53.97
CA LYS A 742 14.50 -20.06 55.07
C LYS A 742 15.81 -20.84 54.92
N MET A 743 16.36 -20.96 53.70
CA MET A 743 17.67 -21.56 53.45
C MET A 743 18.82 -20.56 53.65
N ASP A 744 18.52 -19.32 54.06
CA ASP A 744 19.46 -18.20 54.16
C ASP A 744 20.27 -17.93 52.88
N ARG A 745 19.58 -18.05 51.76
CA ARG A 745 20.16 -17.81 50.43
C ARG A 745 19.49 -16.62 49.74
N PRO A 746 20.25 -15.88 48.91
CA PRO A 746 19.67 -14.74 48.16
C PRO A 746 18.64 -15.23 47.16
N VAL A 747 17.47 -14.58 47.10
CA VAL A 747 16.45 -14.83 46.09
C VAL A 747 16.95 -14.38 44.72
N PRO A 748 16.97 -15.25 43.72
CA PRO A 748 17.35 -14.90 42.34
C PRO A 748 16.51 -13.76 41.81
N GLN A 749 17.14 -12.92 40.98
CA GLN A 749 16.45 -11.77 40.36
C GLN A 749 15.31 -12.22 39.47
N GLU A 750 15.47 -13.30 38.74
CA GLU A 750 14.45 -13.87 37.83
C GLU A 750 13.15 -14.21 38.57
N LEU A 751 13.21 -14.66 39.83
CA LEU A 751 12.00 -14.93 40.62
C LEU A 751 11.35 -13.64 41.13
N LYS A 752 12.14 -12.59 41.39
CA LYS A 752 11.60 -11.26 41.74
C LYS A 752 10.92 -10.62 40.55
N ASP A 753 11.55 -10.66 39.39
CA ASP A 753 11.01 -10.14 38.14
C ASP A 753 9.69 -10.85 37.78
N GLN A 754 9.63 -12.18 38.00
CA GLN A 754 8.40 -12.96 37.80
C GLN A 754 7.30 -12.55 38.78
N MET A 755 7.64 -12.24 40.03
CA MET A 755 6.64 -11.76 40.99
C MET A 755 6.07 -10.41 40.56
N GLU A 756 6.93 -9.49 40.16
CA GLU A 756 6.51 -8.19 39.62
C GLU A 756 5.64 -8.31 38.36
N PHE A 757 5.99 -9.26 37.48
CA PHE A 757 5.18 -9.55 36.29
C PHE A 757 3.79 -10.08 36.64
N LEU A 758 3.68 -10.96 37.62
CA LEU A 758 2.39 -11.52 38.06
C LEU A 758 1.52 -10.50 38.81
N GLU A 759 2.13 -9.50 39.45
CA GLU A 759 1.42 -8.42 40.15
C GLU A 759 0.82 -7.35 39.20
N LYS A 760 1.26 -7.30 37.97
CA LYS A 760 0.67 -6.44 36.90
C LYS A 760 -0.67 -6.99 36.41
#